data_a413599c93e193b38d739e1a3d924046
#
_entry.id   a413599c93e193b38d739e1a3d924046
#
_cell.length_a   1.000
_cell.length_b   1.000
_cell.length_c   1.000
_cell.angle_alpha   90.00
_cell.angle_beta   90.00
_cell.angle_gamma   90.00
#
_symmetry.space_group_name_H-M   'P 1'
#
loop_
_entity.id
_entity.type
_entity.pdbx_description
1 polymer ?
#
loop_
_entity_poly.entity_id
_entity_poly.type
_entity_poly.pdbx_seq_one_letter_code
_entity_poly.pdbx_strand_id
1 'polypeptide(L)'
;MKVEQYVSGNTKLVSYMDRSSQQNNDDFFDKAYDEWDFDRLVSDLEKIEHLARHQKRNLKAILLSFSPKKVATLLGIQESSLRPAFSNLYRLIENLTQEPSNTVTYKNAKFVLASYRKQKNSLDGSLIDEKSKALVQSPQPPTNPQNIHTPEPIPELTPLDFIGRDRDLTNLTNLSRQAKIVLIKAGAGVGKSTLAREFLQTQFKKVIRIEMGLESGNVTPAEEKVSQILRKDLDEEPSRDFGINLDILREKLADRANPIGVLLDNLEPALDENYRFRENLRGYDALLAVLGDRDVFSFTLITSRRSLIAPRAKVNEYSLEGLDITAWRQYFHDCENGGDLKALLQMRDAYNGNAKVMDILHGAIKNRFDGNIGAYWNRYKDALLADSELETLISVEMDWLRDNQPDAYKLLCRMGCYRYQDVKTVPFEGLICLLWDVPESRQVWVVDYLSKTSLIEVKGEYNLHPAVRDAAKLRLLKSRIDFELANINAAELFNKIDHIKSYDDALKAFEAYHHYIAVNKYQLAADVIVTEKKSYLEHQTYLGTSMYGFGILALLKDCINEVIEYLPDEPSLSRLYNILGDVCWLIGDISQAIDSHKRCQTIAIKFNLLSLIAVSFFNIGLCQIEFWEIEPAVANFEKCIETSEGTDYDYYATGSYYCLSFLNSVLGFKNKSIDFASKVDPEKNPLDHSKWAMGYRWLFLGKTYLNLDNIEKSSKMYDNALTFARESHYQQVEANALSGLASIARFKKDFEKSLSCHDEAIKILKKIGANPDLAEAYFQLGLTYQAMGEHNQEEEYKTKALELFEQMEAPKQIERVNKAFEQGGM
;
A
#
# COMPACT_ATOMS: atom_id res chain seq x y z
N MET A 1 -43.64 -46.57 0.99
CA MET A 1 -44.60 -45.91 0.12
C MET A 1 -45.28 -44.75 0.82
N LYS A 2 -44.56 -43.67 1.07
CA LYS A 2 -45.03 -42.36 1.56
C LYS A 2 -43.90 -41.33 1.68
N VAL A 3 -43.00 -41.23 0.72
CA VAL A 3 -41.94 -40.19 0.63
C VAL A 3 -41.82 -39.63 -0.81
N GLU A 4 -42.57 -40.12 -1.80
CA GLU A 4 -42.40 -39.69 -3.21
C GLU A 4 -43.44 -38.68 -3.72
N GLN A 5 -44.25 -38.07 -2.86
CA GLN A 5 -45.29 -37.13 -3.33
C GLN A 5 -45.08 -35.67 -2.94
N TYR A 6 -43.91 -35.29 -2.40
CA TYR A 6 -43.62 -33.88 -2.01
C TYR A 6 -42.60 -33.14 -2.88
N VAL A 7 -42.09 -33.78 -3.94
CA VAL A 7 -41.07 -33.15 -4.81
C VAL A 7 -41.64 -32.60 -6.12
N SER A 8 -42.87 -32.91 -6.50
CA SER A 8 -43.45 -32.47 -7.78
C SER A 8 -44.22 -31.15 -7.75
N GLY A 9 -44.44 -30.58 -6.56
CA GLY A 9 -45.25 -29.34 -6.39
C GLY A 9 -44.42 -28.04 -6.43
N ASN A 10 -43.15 -28.09 -6.15
CA ASN A 10 -42.30 -26.89 -6.08
C ASN A 10 -41.59 -26.52 -7.38
N THR A 11 -41.54 -27.40 -8.37
CA THR A 11 -40.89 -27.12 -9.65
C THR A 11 -41.72 -26.26 -10.61
N LYS A 12 -43.05 -26.16 -10.39
CA LYS A 12 -43.92 -25.27 -11.19
C LYS A 12 -44.07 -23.85 -10.63
N LEU A 13 -43.82 -23.62 -9.36
CA LEU A 13 -43.83 -22.26 -8.77
C LEU A 13 -42.50 -21.53 -9.02
N VAL A 14 -41.37 -22.24 -9.08
CA VAL A 14 -40.06 -21.66 -9.40
C VAL A 14 -39.98 -21.24 -10.87
N SER A 15 -40.71 -21.89 -11.78
CA SER A 15 -40.73 -21.50 -13.21
C SER A 15 -41.60 -20.27 -13.52
N TYR A 16 -42.52 -19.89 -12.63
CA TYR A 16 -43.39 -18.70 -12.82
C TYR A 16 -42.82 -17.44 -12.17
N MET A 17 -42.03 -17.56 -11.10
CA MET A 17 -41.29 -16.44 -10.53
C MET A 17 -40.07 -16.06 -11.36
N ASP A 18 -39.52 -16.99 -12.14
CA ASP A 18 -38.28 -16.78 -12.92
C ASP A 18 -38.48 -15.92 -14.18
N ARG A 19 -39.74 -15.86 -14.74
CA ARG A 19 -40.00 -15.10 -15.98
C ARG A 19 -40.31 -13.62 -15.74
N SER A 20 -40.89 -13.23 -14.63
CA SER A 20 -41.19 -11.83 -14.33
C SER A 20 -40.00 -11.12 -13.67
N SER A 21 -39.18 -11.83 -12.90
CA SER A 21 -37.93 -11.28 -12.32
C SER A 21 -36.79 -11.16 -13.34
N GLN A 22 -36.78 -12.02 -14.37
CA GLN A 22 -35.75 -11.91 -15.43
C GLN A 22 -36.04 -10.74 -16.39
N GLN A 23 -37.27 -10.36 -16.62
CA GLN A 23 -37.63 -9.24 -17.50
C GLN A 23 -37.27 -7.89 -16.83
N ASN A 24 -37.47 -7.72 -15.53
CA ASN A 24 -37.09 -6.51 -14.78
C ASN A 24 -35.58 -6.38 -14.55
N ASN A 25 -34.83 -7.48 -14.54
CA ASN A 25 -33.37 -7.43 -14.32
C ASN A 25 -32.58 -7.21 -15.62
N ASP A 26 -33.12 -7.52 -16.78
CA ASP A 26 -32.48 -7.26 -18.10
C ASP A 26 -32.44 -5.75 -18.39
N ASP A 27 -33.46 -4.99 -18.00
CA ASP A 27 -33.55 -3.53 -18.19
C ASP A 27 -32.43 -2.75 -17.45
N PHE A 28 -31.89 -3.32 -16.36
CA PHE A 28 -30.78 -2.72 -15.62
C PHE A 28 -29.50 -2.59 -16.45
N PHE A 29 -29.28 -3.50 -17.39
CA PHE A 29 -28.10 -3.50 -18.25
C PHE A 29 -28.30 -2.69 -19.54
N ASP A 30 -29.50 -2.19 -19.81
CA ASP A 30 -29.81 -1.46 -21.04
C ASP A 30 -29.15 -0.07 -21.11
N LYS A 31 -28.65 0.43 -19.97
CA LYS A 31 -27.76 1.62 -19.93
C LYS A 31 -26.50 1.49 -20.80
N ALA A 32 -26.13 0.26 -21.20
CA ALA A 32 -25.05 0.08 -22.17
C ALA A 32 -25.39 0.66 -23.55
N TYR A 33 -26.67 0.76 -23.91
CA TYR A 33 -27.10 1.39 -25.16
C TYR A 33 -26.90 2.91 -25.19
N ASP A 34 -26.81 3.57 -24.03
CA ASP A 34 -26.64 5.03 -23.95
C ASP A 34 -25.26 5.46 -24.45
N GLU A 35 -24.24 4.69 -24.14
CA GLU A 35 -22.85 5.02 -24.43
C GLU A 35 -22.26 4.22 -25.61
N TRP A 36 -22.86 3.06 -25.98
CA TRP A 36 -22.27 2.09 -26.89
C TRP A 36 -23.16 1.80 -28.09
N ASP A 37 -22.55 1.64 -29.26
CA ASP A 37 -23.18 1.08 -30.45
C ASP A 37 -23.26 -0.45 -30.30
N PHE A 38 -24.17 -0.87 -29.39
CA PHE A 38 -24.28 -2.25 -28.95
C PHE A 38 -24.67 -3.20 -30.09
N ASP A 39 -25.54 -2.75 -30.98
CA ASP A 39 -26.03 -3.58 -32.07
C ASP A 39 -24.93 -3.86 -33.09
N ARG A 40 -24.09 -2.87 -33.39
CA ARG A 40 -22.91 -3.04 -34.23
C ARG A 40 -21.91 -4.00 -33.58
N LEU A 41 -21.61 -3.85 -32.28
CA LEU A 41 -20.71 -4.74 -31.58
C LEU A 41 -21.23 -6.19 -31.56
N VAL A 42 -22.52 -6.40 -31.29
CA VAL A 42 -23.13 -7.73 -31.33
C VAL A 42 -23.06 -8.33 -32.75
N SER A 43 -23.37 -7.53 -33.78
CA SER A 43 -23.26 -7.98 -35.17
C SER A 43 -21.86 -8.43 -35.57
N ASP A 44 -20.82 -7.71 -35.10
CA ASP A 44 -19.44 -8.05 -35.39
C ASP A 44 -18.96 -9.28 -34.58
N LEU A 45 -19.38 -9.43 -33.34
CA LEU A 45 -19.12 -10.64 -32.54
C LEU A 45 -19.86 -11.88 -33.10
N GLU A 46 -21.06 -11.70 -33.59
CA GLU A 46 -21.87 -12.81 -34.19
C GLU A 46 -21.32 -13.29 -35.54
N LYS A 47 -20.40 -12.56 -36.18
CA LYS A 47 -19.59 -13.08 -37.32
C LYS A 47 -18.60 -14.16 -36.89
N ILE A 48 -18.24 -14.19 -35.61
CA ILE A 48 -17.31 -15.16 -35.03
C ILE A 48 -18.08 -16.31 -34.39
N GLU A 49 -19.05 -16.00 -33.53
CA GLU A 49 -19.87 -17.00 -32.80
C GLU A 49 -21.23 -16.41 -32.46
N HIS A 50 -22.31 -17.19 -32.66
CA HIS A 50 -23.65 -16.73 -32.34
C HIS A 50 -23.87 -16.51 -30.84
N LEU A 51 -24.37 -15.33 -30.45
CA LEU A 51 -24.56 -14.93 -29.07
C LEU A 51 -26.00 -15.18 -28.58
N ALA A 52 -26.14 -16.05 -27.58
CA ALA A 52 -27.41 -16.27 -26.90
C ALA A 52 -27.84 -15.04 -26.08
N ARG A 53 -29.14 -14.92 -25.76
CA ARG A 53 -29.71 -13.77 -25.01
C ARG A 53 -28.98 -13.48 -23.71
N HIS A 54 -28.62 -14.49 -22.93
CA HIS A 54 -27.89 -14.31 -21.69
C HIS A 54 -26.46 -13.83 -21.90
N GLN A 55 -25.78 -14.18 -23.01
CA GLN A 55 -24.47 -13.70 -23.37
C GLN A 55 -24.51 -12.24 -23.79
N LYS A 56 -25.53 -11.79 -24.52
CA LYS A 56 -25.76 -10.38 -24.87
C LYS A 56 -25.96 -9.53 -23.61
N ARG A 57 -26.71 -10.04 -22.61
CA ARG A 57 -26.86 -9.40 -21.30
C ARG A 57 -25.51 -9.29 -20.56
N ASN A 58 -24.74 -10.36 -20.51
CA ASN A 58 -23.41 -10.36 -19.87
C ASN A 58 -22.44 -9.42 -20.60
N LEU A 59 -22.54 -9.28 -21.92
CA LEU A 59 -21.77 -8.32 -22.71
C LEU A 59 -22.12 -6.87 -22.31
N LYS A 60 -23.42 -6.53 -22.15
CA LYS A 60 -23.85 -5.23 -21.60
C LYS A 60 -23.24 -4.97 -20.22
N ALA A 61 -23.23 -5.98 -19.34
CA ALA A 61 -22.63 -5.87 -18.02
C ALA A 61 -21.11 -5.60 -18.08
N ILE A 62 -20.41 -6.24 -19.02
CA ILE A 62 -18.99 -5.99 -19.28
C ILE A 62 -18.77 -4.55 -19.73
N LEU A 63 -19.57 -4.04 -20.64
CA LEU A 63 -19.52 -2.64 -21.10
C LEU A 63 -19.79 -1.63 -19.99
N LEU A 64 -20.56 -2.01 -18.98
CA LEU A 64 -20.81 -1.22 -17.76
C LEU A 64 -19.70 -1.44 -16.70
N SER A 65 -18.66 -2.20 -17.00
CA SER A 65 -17.55 -2.59 -16.09
C SER A 65 -18.02 -3.36 -14.84
N PHE A 66 -19.03 -4.19 -14.96
CA PHE A 66 -19.50 -5.02 -13.87
C PHE A 66 -18.72 -6.34 -13.81
N SER A 67 -18.19 -6.67 -12.64
CA SER A 67 -17.54 -7.96 -12.38
C SER A 67 -18.55 -9.11 -12.40
N PRO A 68 -18.12 -10.36 -12.68
CA PRO A 68 -19.00 -11.53 -12.57
C PRO A 68 -19.71 -11.62 -11.21
N LYS A 69 -19.02 -11.29 -10.12
CA LYS A 69 -19.57 -11.24 -8.76
C LYS A 69 -20.70 -10.21 -8.64
N LYS A 70 -20.53 -9.00 -9.17
CA LYS A 70 -21.55 -7.95 -9.14
C LYS A 70 -22.79 -8.37 -9.95
N VAL A 71 -22.58 -8.98 -11.12
CA VAL A 71 -23.67 -9.49 -11.95
C VAL A 71 -24.40 -10.66 -11.26
N ALA A 72 -23.67 -11.56 -10.60
CA ALA A 72 -24.24 -12.66 -9.83
C ALA A 72 -25.16 -12.15 -8.71
N THR A 73 -24.70 -11.14 -7.97
CA THR A 73 -25.48 -10.47 -6.92
C THR A 73 -26.76 -9.82 -7.47
N LEU A 74 -26.66 -9.10 -8.60
CA LEU A 74 -27.81 -8.44 -9.22
C LEU A 74 -28.85 -9.42 -9.78
N LEU A 75 -28.40 -10.58 -10.23
CA LEU A 75 -29.28 -11.64 -10.79
C LEU A 75 -29.73 -12.65 -9.74
N GLY A 76 -29.24 -12.61 -8.52
CA GLY A 76 -29.54 -13.58 -7.47
C GLY A 76 -29.05 -15.01 -7.76
N ILE A 77 -27.94 -15.18 -8.48
CA ILE A 77 -27.36 -16.47 -8.87
C ILE A 77 -25.94 -16.65 -8.32
N GLN A 78 -25.42 -17.87 -8.37
CA GLN A 78 -24.05 -18.14 -7.93
C GLN A 78 -23.02 -17.61 -8.95
N GLU A 79 -21.96 -16.98 -8.46
CA GLU A 79 -20.89 -16.44 -9.30
C GLU A 79 -20.20 -17.52 -10.17
N SER A 80 -20.03 -18.72 -9.63
CA SER A 80 -19.44 -19.86 -10.35
C SER A 80 -20.15 -20.21 -11.66
N SER A 81 -21.45 -19.92 -11.77
CA SER A 81 -22.23 -20.13 -13.00
C SER A 81 -21.97 -19.07 -14.07
N LEU A 82 -21.48 -17.88 -13.71
CA LEU A 82 -21.21 -16.78 -14.64
C LEU A 82 -19.77 -16.75 -15.14
N ARG A 83 -18.81 -17.20 -14.36
CA ARG A 83 -17.38 -17.18 -14.72
C ARG A 83 -17.06 -17.79 -16.10
N PRO A 84 -17.57 -18.98 -16.47
CA PRO A 84 -17.36 -19.54 -17.80
C PRO A 84 -17.97 -18.68 -18.93
N ALA A 85 -19.15 -18.11 -18.68
CA ALA A 85 -19.83 -17.26 -19.68
C ALA A 85 -19.07 -15.94 -19.92
N PHE A 86 -18.50 -15.34 -18.88
CA PHE A 86 -17.65 -14.15 -19.00
C PHE A 86 -16.33 -14.50 -19.70
N SER A 87 -15.66 -15.61 -19.35
CA SER A 87 -14.44 -16.05 -20.00
C SER A 87 -14.64 -16.29 -21.51
N ASN A 88 -15.78 -16.86 -21.91
CA ASN A 88 -16.10 -17.04 -23.32
C ASN A 88 -16.26 -15.68 -24.05
N LEU A 89 -16.95 -14.72 -23.43
CA LEU A 89 -17.10 -13.39 -23.99
C LEU A 89 -15.78 -12.63 -24.10
N TYR A 90 -14.89 -12.76 -23.13
CA TYR A 90 -13.54 -12.15 -23.20
C TYR A 90 -12.77 -12.72 -24.40
N ARG A 91 -12.77 -14.05 -24.59
CA ARG A 91 -12.14 -14.68 -25.73
C ARG A 91 -12.74 -14.22 -27.08
N LEU A 92 -14.05 -14.01 -27.16
CA LEU A 92 -14.69 -13.48 -28.37
C LEU A 92 -14.30 -12.03 -28.64
N ILE A 93 -14.17 -11.21 -27.59
CA ILE A 93 -13.68 -9.83 -27.71
C ILE A 93 -12.22 -9.83 -28.13
N GLU A 94 -11.38 -10.68 -27.56
CA GLU A 94 -9.97 -10.84 -27.97
C GLU A 94 -9.86 -11.22 -29.45
N ASN A 95 -10.64 -12.16 -29.91
CA ASN A 95 -10.67 -12.55 -31.33
C ASN A 95 -11.13 -11.41 -32.25
N LEU A 96 -12.17 -10.66 -31.83
CA LEU A 96 -12.69 -9.52 -32.60
C LEU A 96 -11.67 -8.38 -32.70
N THR A 97 -10.95 -8.11 -31.64
CA THR A 97 -10.03 -6.96 -31.52
C THR A 97 -8.57 -7.34 -31.79
N GLN A 98 -8.30 -8.61 -32.09
CA GLN A 98 -6.96 -9.19 -32.28
C GLN A 98 -6.06 -9.02 -31.03
N GLU A 99 -6.66 -8.97 -29.86
CA GLU A 99 -5.93 -8.92 -28.60
C GLU A 99 -5.37 -10.31 -28.24
N PRO A 100 -4.21 -10.38 -27.56
CA PRO A 100 -3.66 -11.65 -27.10
C PRO A 100 -4.60 -12.41 -26.16
N SER A 101 -4.53 -13.74 -26.17
CA SER A 101 -5.36 -14.58 -25.32
C SER A 101 -5.19 -14.25 -23.82
N ASN A 102 -6.30 -14.25 -23.11
CA ASN A 102 -6.40 -13.94 -21.67
C ASN A 102 -6.03 -12.49 -21.27
N THR A 103 -6.11 -11.53 -22.20
CA THR A 103 -5.84 -10.12 -21.90
C THR A 103 -7.10 -9.31 -21.60
N VAL A 104 -8.25 -9.72 -22.14
CA VAL A 104 -9.53 -9.02 -21.94
C VAL A 104 -10.23 -9.47 -20.67
N THR A 105 -10.65 -8.50 -19.86
CA THR A 105 -11.42 -8.68 -18.63
C THR A 105 -12.52 -7.63 -18.54
N TYR A 106 -13.47 -7.76 -17.61
CA TYR A 106 -14.49 -6.72 -17.38
C TYR A 106 -13.91 -5.34 -17.03
N LYS A 107 -12.67 -5.29 -16.53
CA LYS A 107 -11.99 -4.04 -16.15
C LYS A 107 -11.50 -3.24 -17.36
N ASN A 108 -11.02 -3.93 -18.41
CA ASN A 108 -10.41 -3.29 -19.58
C ASN A 108 -11.20 -3.43 -20.88
N ALA A 109 -12.27 -4.23 -20.92
CA ALA A 109 -13.09 -4.45 -22.12
C ALA A 109 -13.62 -3.14 -22.75
N LYS A 110 -13.92 -2.13 -21.93
CA LYS A 110 -14.32 -0.79 -22.42
C LYS A 110 -13.26 -0.11 -23.26
N PHE A 111 -12.00 -0.32 -22.94
CA PHE A 111 -10.87 0.29 -23.68
C PHE A 111 -10.61 -0.45 -24.98
N VAL A 112 -10.66 -1.78 -24.91
CA VAL A 112 -10.47 -2.65 -26.08
C VAL A 112 -11.57 -2.45 -27.11
N LEU A 113 -12.80 -2.19 -26.66
CA LEU A 113 -13.98 -1.97 -27.50
C LEU A 113 -14.26 -0.47 -27.79
N ALA A 114 -13.29 0.41 -27.58
CA ALA A 114 -13.49 1.87 -27.71
C ALA A 114 -14.03 2.31 -29.09
N SER A 115 -13.73 1.58 -30.17
CA SER A 115 -14.24 1.83 -31.52
C SER A 115 -15.76 1.64 -31.68
N TYR A 116 -16.39 0.97 -30.70
CA TYR A 116 -17.85 0.77 -30.64
C TYR A 116 -18.56 1.77 -29.74
N ARG A 117 -17.86 2.77 -29.19
CA ARG A 117 -18.47 3.83 -28.39
C ARG A 117 -19.21 4.81 -29.31
N LYS A 118 -20.45 5.16 -28.97
CA LYS A 118 -21.20 6.20 -29.71
C LYS A 118 -20.46 7.52 -29.65
N GLN A 119 -20.18 8.13 -30.81
CA GLN A 119 -19.70 9.51 -30.85
C GLN A 119 -20.84 10.41 -30.37
N LYS A 120 -20.60 11.20 -29.33
CA LYS A 120 -21.48 12.33 -29.03
C LYS A 120 -21.46 13.26 -30.25
N ASN A 121 -22.55 13.39 -30.92
CA ASN A 121 -22.72 14.32 -32.05
C ASN A 121 -22.38 15.74 -31.59
N SER A 122 -21.19 16.22 -31.91
CA SER A 122 -20.93 17.67 -32.00
C SER A 122 -21.48 18.13 -33.35
N LEU A 123 -22.63 18.77 -33.34
CA LEU A 123 -23.08 19.59 -34.42
C LEU A 123 -22.08 20.75 -34.58
N ASP A 124 -21.39 20.77 -35.62
CA ASP A 124 -21.03 21.77 -36.59
C ASP A 124 -19.62 21.53 -37.16
N GLY A 125 -19.62 20.89 -38.31
CA GLY A 125 -18.49 20.96 -39.21
C GLY A 125 -18.78 21.95 -40.29
N SER A 126 -18.11 23.07 -40.31
CA SER A 126 -17.77 23.70 -41.57
C SER A 126 -16.78 24.87 -41.39
N LEU A 127 -15.81 24.91 -42.27
CA LEU A 127 -14.93 26.04 -42.61
C LEU A 127 -13.80 26.36 -41.64
N ILE A 128 -12.70 25.64 -41.79
CA ILE A 128 -11.37 26.27 -41.62
C ILE A 128 -10.65 26.25 -42.94
N ASP A 129 -10.47 27.44 -43.44
CA ASP A 129 -9.91 27.85 -44.70
C ASP A 129 -8.41 27.52 -44.84
N GLU A 130 -8.04 27.07 -46.05
CA GLU A 130 -6.67 26.83 -46.48
C GLU A 130 -5.94 28.18 -46.71
N LYS A 131 -5.49 28.86 -45.68
CA LYS A 131 -4.53 29.97 -45.79
C LYS A 131 -3.72 30.21 -44.52
N SER A 132 -2.82 29.30 -44.21
CA SER A 132 -1.71 29.59 -43.29
C SER A 132 -0.52 28.63 -43.46
N LYS A 133 -0.19 28.33 -44.74
CA LYS A 133 1.10 27.72 -45.09
C LYS A 133 2.01 28.78 -45.64
N ALA A 134 2.53 29.65 -44.82
CA ALA A 134 3.78 30.39 -45.10
C ALA A 134 4.26 31.10 -43.85
N LEU A 135 5.56 30.94 -43.57
CA LEU A 135 6.35 31.60 -42.52
C LEU A 135 6.29 31.01 -41.08
N VAL A 136 7.05 29.96 -40.86
CA VAL A 136 7.97 29.89 -39.72
C VAL A 136 9.24 29.20 -40.17
N GLN A 137 10.30 29.95 -40.39
CA GLN A 137 11.67 29.47 -40.40
C GLN A 137 12.06 29.16 -38.93
N SER A 138 12.39 27.91 -38.70
CA SER A 138 12.96 27.47 -37.40
C SER A 138 14.36 28.06 -37.22
N PRO A 139 14.71 28.59 -36.05
CA PRO A 139 16.10 28.94 -35.72
C PRO A 139 16.92 27.67 -35.59
N GLN A 140 18.06 27.60 -36.25
CA GLN A 140 19.06 26.55 -36.10
C GLN A 140 19.69 26.63 -34.69
N PRO A 141 20.06 25.49 -34.07
CA PRO A 141 20.71 25.48 -32.78
C PRO A 141 22.13 26.00 -32.82
N PRO A 142 22.64 26.68 -31.80
CA PRO A 142 24.02 27.13 -31.74
C PRO A 142 24.97 25.94 -31.59
N THR A 143 25.93 25.85 -32.51
CA THR A 143 27.06 24.93 -32.41
C THR A 143 28.10 25.49 -31.45
N ASN A 144 28.19 24.97 -30.22
CA ASN A 144 29.48 24.76 -29.57
C ASN A 144 29.33 23.91 -28.27
N PRO A 145 30.03 22.79 -28.16
CA PRO A 145 30.00 21.96 -26.97
C PRO A 145 31.21 22.31 -26.10
N GLN A 146 31.07 23.23 -25.16
CA GLN A 146 31.95 23.31 -23.98
C GLN A 146 31.29 24.17 -22.91
N ASN A 147 30.79 23.53 -21.95
CA ASN A 147 30.66 23.83 -20.51
C ASN A 147 29.43 23.10 -19.95
N ILE A 148 29.71 21.94 -19.38
CA ILE A 148 28.77 21.27 -18.49
C ILE A 148 28.76 22.09 -17.20
N HIS A 149 27.81 23.03 -17.09
CA HIS A 149 27.48 23.65 -15.82
C HIS A 149 26.63 22.65 -15.03
N THR A 150 27.16 22.20 -13.89
CA THR A 150 26.35 21.66 -12.81
C THR A 150 25.21 22.65 -12.54
N PRO A 151 23.94 22.19 -12.40
CA PRO A 151 22.85 23.09 -12.04
C PRO A 151 23.16 23.78 -10.71
N GLU A 152 23.06 25.09 -10.69
CA GLU A 152 23.09 25.85 -9.44
C GLU A 152 21.95 25.38 -8.52
N PRO A 153 22.13 25.40 -7.18
CA PRO A 153 21.06 25.05 -6.25
C PRO A 153 19.86 25.96 -6.49
N ILE A 154 18.72 25.31 -6.71
CA ILE A 154 17.41 25.97 -6.94
C ILE A 154 17.12 26.91 -5.79
N PRO A 155 16.77 28.18 -6.01
CA PRO A 155 16.50 29.14 -4.95
C PRO A 155 15.33 28.65 -4.07
N GLU A 156 15.48 28.84 -2.76
CA GLU A 156 14.40 28.69 -1.77
C GLU A 156 13.15 29.43 -2.23
N LEU A 157 11.99 28.77 -2.04
CA LEU A 157 10.65 29.28 -2.39
C LEU A 157 10.51 30.77 -2.04
N THR A 158 10.27 31.58 -3.06
CA THR A 158 9.97 32.99 -2.87
C THR A 158 8.56 33.20 -2.30
N PRO A 159 8.27 34.30 -1.58
CA PRO A 159 6.98 34.55 -0.93
C PRO A 159 5.77 34.66 -1.85
N LEU A 160 5.92 34.45 -3.15
CA LEU A 160 4.87 34.53 -4.18
C LEU A 160 3.99 33.26 -4.30
N ASP A 161 4.36 32.17 -3.63
CA ASP A 161 3.67 30.89 -3.78
C ASP A 161 2.36 30.75 -2.99
N PHE A 162 2.09 31.68 -2.05
CA PHE A 162 0.88 31.66 -1.23
C PHE A 162 0.25 33.05 -1.11
N ILE A 163 -0.77 33.31 -1.93
CA ILE A 163 -1.46 34.62 -2.02
C ILE A 163 -2.96 34.51 -1.82
N GLY A 164 -3.56 35.59 -1.27
CA GLY A 164 -5.02 35.77 -1.27
C GLY A 164 -5.79 34.88 -0.33
N ARG A 165 -5.15 34.31 0.73
CA ARG A 165 -5.76 33.35 1.67
C ARG A 165 -5.81 33.82 3.12
N ASP A 166 -5.56 35.10 3.41
CA ASP A 166 -5.52 35.63 4.78
C ASP A 166 -6.85 35.45 5.52
N ARG A 167 -7.97 35.63 4.81
CA ARG A 167 -9.31 35.39 5.35
C ARG A 167 -9.52 33.93 5.69
N ASP A 168 -9.08 33.00 4.82
CA ASP A 168 -9.23 31.58 5.04
C ASP A 168 -8.36 31.11 6.21
N LEU A 169 -7.13 31.63 6.35
CA LEU A 169 -6.25 31.35 7.50
C LEU A 169 -6.88 31.85 8.81
N THR A 170 -7.49 33.06 8.81
CA THR A 170 -8.21 33.60 9.96
C THR A 170 -9.40 32.71 10.34
N ASN A 171 -10.19 32.27 9.36
CA ASN A 171 -11.33 31.39 9.58
C ASN A 171 -10.90 30.05 10.15
N LEU A 172 -9.85 29.41 9.60
CA LEU A 172 -9.29 28.17 10.11
C LEU A 172 -8.74 28.33 11.53
N THR A 173 -8.11 29.47 11.86
CA THR A 173 -7.67 29.79 13.23
C THR A 173 -8.84 29.82 14.20
N ASN A 174 -9.96 30.42 13.80
CA ASN A 174 -11.17 30.45 14.63
C ASN A 174 -11.80 29.07 14.80
N LEU A 175 -11.83 28.26 13.71
CA LEU A 175 -12.35 26.91 13.74
C LEU A 175 -11.47 25.97 14.58
N SER A 176 -10.14 26.12 14.57
CA SER A 176 -9.21 25.29 15.35
C SER A 176 -9.42 25.42 16.87
N ARG A 177 -10.00 26.52 17.33
CA ARG A 177 -10.38 26.73 18.74
C ARG A 177 -11.67 26.01 19.14
N GLN A 178 -12.52 25.63 18.16
CA GLN A 178 -13.87 25.11 18.38
C GLN A 178 -14.02 23.63 17.96
N ALA A 179 -13.14 23.15 17.09
CA ALA A 179 -13.20 21.82 16.51
C ALA A 179 -11.83 21.16 16.53
N LYS A 180 -11.80 19.83 16.70
CA LYS A 180 -10.58 19.02 16.59
C LYS A 180 -10.28 18.64 15.15
N ILE A 181 -11.32 18.43 14.34
CA ILE A 181 -11.23 17.99 12.96
C ILE A 181 -12.03 18.93 12.06
N VAL A 182 -11.38 19.46 11.04
CA VAL A 182 -12.01 20.32 10.03
C VAL A 182 -11.74 19.75 8.64
N LEU A 183 -12.80 19.56 7.86
CA LEU A 183 -12.72 19.14 6.46
C LEU A 183 -12.81 20.38 5.57
N ILE A 184 -11.76 20.68 4.83
CA ILE A 184 -11.72 21.72 3.81
C ILE A 184 -12.28 21.13 2.51
N LYS A 185 -13.45 21.63 2.10
CA LYS A 185 -14.18 21.16 0.93
C LYS A 185 -14.14 22.19 -0.20
N ALA A 186 -13.69 21.76 -1.37
CA ALA A 186 -13.72 22.56 -2.60
C ALA A 186 -13.48 21.69 -3.84
N GLY A 187 -13.70 22.22 -5.03
CA GLY A 187 -13.35 21.59 -6.31
C GLY A 187 -11.86 21.29 -6.47
N ALA A 188 -11.51 20.64 -7.58
CA ALA A 188 -10.11 20.40 -7.96
C ALA A 188 -9.37 21.73 -8.19
N GLY A 189 -8.10 21.81 -7.82
CA GLY A 189 -7.24 22.96 -8.14
C GLY A 189 -7.51 24.26 -7.37
N VAL A 190 -8.49 24.31 -6.46
CA VAL A 190 -8.84 25.54 -5.70
C VAL A 190 -7.76 25.91 -4.66
N GLY A 191 -6.89 24.98 -4.28
CA GLY A 191 -5.80 25.23 -3.33
C GLY A 191 -6.01 24.67 -1.92
N LYS A 192 -6.89 23.67 -1.73
CA LYS A 192 -7.16 23.03 -0.42
C LYS A 192 -5.92 22.55 0.30
N SER A 193 -5.13 21.72 -0.39
CA SER A 193 -3.91 21.09 0.18
C SER A 193 -2.83 22.14 0.51
N THR A 194 -2.71 23.17 -0.32
CA THR A 194 -1.78 24.28 -0.10
C THR A 194 -2.18 25.08 1.14
N LEU A 195 -3.46 25.46 1.26
CA LEU A 195 -3.98 26.16 2.44
C LEU A 195 -3.81 25.34 3.71
N ALA A 196 -4.15 24.03 3.66
CA ALA A 196 -4.03 23.16 4.84
C ALA A 196 -2.58 23.02 5.31
N ARG A 197 -1.64 22.86 4.37
CA ARG A 197 -0.21 22.77 4.67
C ARG A 197 0.33 24.07 5.28
N GLU A 198 0.04 25.20 4.67
CA GLU A 198 0.46 26.52 5.17
C GLU A 198 -0.07 26.77 6.56
N PHE A 199 -1.38 26.56 6.78
CA PHE A 199 -1.98 26.71 8.09
C PHE A 199 -1.31 25.83 9.16
N LEU A 200 -1.15 24.53 8.87
CA LEU A 200 -0.58 23.62 9.88
C LEU A 200 0.90 23.91 10.15
N GLN A 201 1.69 24.25 9.14
CA GLN A 201 3.11 24.58 9.30
C GLN A 201 3.34 25.87 10.10
N THR A 202 2.42 26.84 9.99
CA THR A 202 2.51 28.10 10.75
C THR A 202 2.02 27.96 12.20
N GLN A 203 1.11 27.03 12.48
CA GLN A 203 0.51 26.85 13.81
C GLN A 203 1.18 25.77 14.66
N PHE A 204 1.83 24.77 14.04
CA PHE A 204 2.37 23.60 14.73
C PHE A 204 3.84 23.37 14.38
N LYS A 205 4.66 23.09 15.41
CA LYS A 205 6.08 22.74 15.22
C LYS A 205 6.26 21.42 14.49
N LYS A 206 5.31 20.51 14.65
CA LYS A 206 5.31 19.18 14.03
C LYS A 206 3.99 18.94 13.31
N VAL A 207 4.08 18.47 12.07
CA VAL A 207 2.91 18.16 11.24
C VAL A 207 3.04 16.75 10.68
N ILE A 208 2.08 15.89 11.01
CA ILE A 208 1.93 14.55 10.45
C ILE A 208 1.07 14.64 9.19
N ARG A 209 1.52 14.00 8.09
CA ARG A 209 0.81 14.01 6.81
C ARG A 209 0.39 12.60 6.41
N ILE A 210 -0.90 12.44 6.14
CA ILE A 210 -1.51 11.21 5.65
C ILE A 210 -2.10 11.51 4.27
N GLU A 211 -1.51 10.98 3.23
CA GLU A 211 -2.02 11.13 1.87
C GLU A 211 -2.80 9.88 1.49
N MET A 212 -4.03 10.07 0.99
CA MET A 212 -4.94 8.99 0.63
C MET A 212 -4.71 8.41 -0.78
N GLY A 213 -3.66 8.88 -1.47
CA GLY A 213 -3.37 8.48 -2.84
C GLY A 213 -4.27 9.13 -3.89
N LEU A 214 -4.04 8.79 -5.16
CA LEU A 214 -4.76 9.38 -6.29
C LEU A 214 -5.81 8.42 -6.88
N GLU A 215 -5.72 7.13 -6.59
CA GLU A 215 -6.62 6.10 -7.13
C GLU A 215 -7.29 5.29 -6.02
N SER A 216 -8.57 5.02 -6.19
CA SER A 216 -9.39 4.34 -5.19
C SER A 216 -9.01 2.87 -4.90
N GLY A 217 -8.23 2.24 -5.77
CA GLY A 217 -7.74 0.86 -5.58
C GLY A 217 -6.44 0.78 -4.76
N ASN A 218 -5.76 1.91 -4.52
CA ASN A 218 -4.40 1.95 -4.01
C ASN A 218 -4.25 2.73 -2.70
N VAL A 219 -5.35 2.97 -1.97
CA VAL A 219 -5.28 3.66 -0.68
C VAL A 219 -4.70 2.72 0.37
N THR A 220 -3.63 3.15 1.01
CA THR A 220 -3.00 2.39 2.09
C THR A 220 -3.95 2.25 3.29
N PRO A 221 -4.13 1.07 3.88
CA PRO A 221 -4.94 0.88 5.07
C PRO A 221 -4.48 1.74 6.25
N ALA A 222 -5.41 2.09 7.14
CA ALA A 222 -5.11 2.91 8.32
C ALA A 222 -4.10 2.25 9.26
N GLU A 223 -4.16 0.94 9.37
CA GLU A 223 -3.28 0.08 10.16
C GLU A 223 -1.81 0.29 9.75
N GLU A 224 -1.56 0.27 8.48
CA GLU A 224 -0.24 0.51 7.90
C GLU A 224 0.20 1.97 8.09
N LYS A 225 -0.71 2.93 7.82
CA LYS A 225 -0.41 4.36 7.97
C LYS A 225 -0.11 4.75 9.40
N VAL A 226 -0.85 4.23 10.37
CA VAL A 226 -0.59 4.50 11.80
C VAL A 226 0.77 3.91 12.20
N SER A 227 1.09 2.70 11.75
CA SER A 227 2.41 2.09 11.98
C SER A 227 3.56 2.93 11.42
N GLN A 228 3.38 3.49 10.20
CA GLN A 228 4.34 4.42 9.60
C GLN A 228 4.51 5.70 10.44
N ILE A 229 3.41 6.29 10.88
CA ILE A 229 3.41 7.51 11.71
C ILE A 229 4.17 7.27 13.02
N LEU A 230 3.90 6.14 13.68
CA LEU A 230 4.57 5.80 14.93
C LEU A 230 6.08 5.73 14.74
N ARG A 231 6.58 5.01 13.71
CA ARG A 231 8.02 4.89 13.44
C ARG A 231 8.66 6.18 12.96
N LYS A 232 8.09 6.81 11.92
CA LYS A 232 8.74 7.93 11.23
C LYS A 232 8.56 9.25 11.94
N ASP A 233 7.35 9.48 12.44
CA ASP A 233 6.99 10.80 12.96
C ASP A 233 7.06 10.85 14.49
N LEU A 234 6.91 9.72 15.19
CA LEU A 234 6.79 9.71 16.65
C LEU A 234 7.91 8.95 17.35
N ASP A 235 8.82 8.34 16.58
CA ASP A 235 9.96 7.57 17.10
C ASP A 235 9.52 6.46 18.07
N GLU A 236 8.43 5.76 17.69
CA GLU A 236 7.83 4.66 18.42
C GLU A 236 7.77 3.40 17.57
N GLU A 237 8.12 2.26 18.17
CA GLU A 237 7.92 0.97 17.50
C GLU A 237 6.44 0.59 17.53
N PRO A 238 5.81 0.38 16.35
CA PRO A 238 4.42 -0.01 16.29
C PRO A 238 4.23 -1.46 16.76
N SER A 239 3.10 -1.70 17.41
CA SER A 239 2.58 -3.02 17.70
C SER A 239 2.07 -3.71 16.43
N ARG A 240 1.93 -5.03 16.47
CA ARG A 240 1.19 -5.81 15.47
C ARG A 240 -0.33 -5.62 15.59
N ASP A 241 -0.81 -5.18 16.75
CA ASP A 241 -2.22 -4.88 16.99
C ASP A 241 -2.54 -3.41 16.71
N PHE A 242 -3.52 -3.19 15.84
CA PHE A 242 -3.92 -1.85 15.44
C PHE A 242 -4.52 -1.03 16.59
N GLY A 243 -5.28 -1.67 17.50
CA GLY A 243 -5.85 -0.99 18.65
C GLY A 243 -4.77 -0.43 19.58
N ILE A 244 -3.73 -1.23 19.83
CA ILE A 244 -2.56 -0.78 20.62
C ILE A 244 -1.84 0.37 19.92
N ASN A 245 -1.68 0.32 18.59
CA ASN A 245 -1.09 1.41 17.82
C ASN A 245 -1.89 2.70 17.93
N LEU A 246 -3.21 2.60 17.95
CA LEU A 246 -4.09 3.75 18.16
C LEU A 246 -3.98 4.30 19.59
N ASP A 247 -3.78 3.47 20.60
CA ASP A 247 -3.58 3.92 21.99
C ASP A 247 -2.22 4.59 22.16
N ILE A 248 -1.13 4.05 21.57
CA ILE A 248 0.17 4.71 21.54
C ILE A 248 0.06 6.06 20.83
N LEU A 249 -0.62 6.11 19.69
CA LEU A 249 -0.85 7.36 18.95
C LEU A 249 -1.62 8.38 19.81
N ARG A 250 -2.69 7.95 20.52
CA ARG A 250 -3.47 8.79 21.43
C ARG A 250 -2.58 9.38 22.53
N GLU A 251 -1.75 8.55 23.17
CA GLU A 251 -0.84 9.00 24.23
C GLU A 251 0.14 10.08 23.71
N LYS A 252 0.72 9.87 22.52
CA LYS A 252 1.63 10.85 21.91
C LYS A 252 0.95 12.15 21.51
N LEU A 253 -0.29 12.07 21.05
CA LEU A 253 -1.08 13.25 20.68
C LEU A 253 -1.71 13.96 21.89
N ALA A 254 -1.65 13.37 23.07
CA ALA A 254 -2.10 13.97 24.34
C ALA A 254 -1.07 14.93 24.97
N ASP A 255 0.12 15.09 24.37
CA ASP A 255 1.11 16.07 24.87
C ASP A 255 0.65 17.51 24.58
N ARG A 256 0.19 18.15 25.64
CA ARG A 256 -0.28 19.56 25.59
C ARG A 256 0.84 20.56 25.34
N ALA A 257 2.07 20.24 25.72
CA ALA A 257 3.21 21.14 25.56
C ALA A 257 3.69 21.18 24.11
N ASN A 258 3.50 20.09 23.34
CA ASN A 258 3.92 19.97 21.97
C ASN A 258 2.76 19.47 21.08
N PRO A 259 1.73 20.30 20.84
CA PRO A 259 0.60 19.91 20.01
C PRO A 259 1.04 19.64 18.58
N ILE A 260 0.42 18.62 17.95
CA ILE A 260 0.77 18.14 16.61
C ILE A 260 -0.35 18.51 15.63
N GLY A 261 0.01 19.06 14.47
CA GLY A 261 -0.90 19.24 13.35
C GLY A 261 -1.01 17.94 12.55
N VAL A 262 -2.23 17.58 12.14
CA VAL A 262 -2.45 16.38 11.30
C VAL A 262 -3.15 16.79 10.01
N LEU A 263 -2.64 16.34 8.88
CA LEU A 263 -3.22 16.54 7.55
C LEU A 263 -3.61 15.19 6.93
N LEU A 264 -4.90 14.98 6.67
CA LEU A 264 -5.40 13.94 5.78
C LEU A 264 -5.68 14.56 4.41
N ASP A 265 -4.80 14.33 3.46
CA ASP A 265 -4.87 14.98 2.14
C ASP A 265 -5.50 14.07 1.09
N ASN A 266 -6.40 14.65 0.28
CA ASN A 266 -7.05 14.00 -0.86
C ASN A 266 -7.92 12.78 -0.48
N LEU A 267 -8.94 12.99 0.34
CA LEU A 267 -9.75 11.92 0.95
C LEU A 267 -10.61 11.12 -0.06
N GLU A 268 -10.91 11.64 -1.23
CA GLU A 268 -11.87 11.07 -2.18
C GLU A 268 -11.63 9.60 -2.54
N PRO A 269 -10.38 9.14 -2.79
CA PRO A 269 -10.11 7.75 -3.14
C PRO A 269 -10.48 6.76 -2.03
N ALA A 270 -10.50 7.21 -0.78
CA ALA A 270 -10.82 6.39 0.38
C ALA A 270 -12.34 6.24 0.61
N LEU A 271 -13.18 7.04 -0.07
CA LEU A 271 -14.63 7.08 0.18
C LEU A 271 -15.43 6.21 -0.80
N ASP A 272 -16.51 5.66 -0.29
CA ASP A 272 -17.57 5.03 -1.07
C ASP A 272 -18.58 6.05 -1.64
N GLU A 273 -19.64 5.57 -2.30
CA GLU A 273 -20.70 6.39 -2.88
C GLU A 273 -21.53 7.11 -1.80
N ASN A 274 -21.53 6.59 -0.56
CA ASN A 274 -22.27 7.12 0.59
C ASN A 274 -21.43 8.06 1.47
N TYR A 275 -20.30 8.55 0.97
CA TYR A 275 -19.39 9.45 1.70
C TYR A 275 -18.79 8.85 2.99
N ARG A 276 -18.67 7.52 3.06
CA ARG A 276 -18.04 6.78 4.16
C ARG A 276 -16.77 6.14 3.68
N PHE A 277 -15.87 5.81 4.59
CA PHE A 277 -14.71 4.99 4.24
C PHE A 277 -15.15 3.64 3.67
N ARG A 278 -14.48 3.21 2.62
CA ARG A 278 -14.68 1.89 2.00
C ARG A 278 -14.49 0.79 3.02
N GLU A 279 -15.05 -0.39 2.80
CA GLU A 279 -15.06 -1.49 3.76
C GLU A 279 -13.65 -1.89 4.22
N ASN A 280 -12.72 -1.99 3.30
CA ASN A 280 -11.30 -2.29 3.57
C ASN A 280 -10.51 -1.11 4.16
N LEU A 281 -11.11 0.06 4.33
CA LEU A 281 -10.47 1.28 4.86
C LEU A 281 -11.17 1.78 6.13
N ARG A 282 -12.05 0.98 6.74
CA ARG A 282 -12.77 1.37 7.97
C ARG A 282 -11.87 1.63 9.18
N GLY A 283 -10.63 1.18 9.15
CA GLY A 283 -9.63 1.55 10.14
C GLY A 283 -9.46 3.07 10.29
N TYR A 284 -9.73 3.84 9.24
CA TYR A 284 -9.71 5.31 9.31
C TYR A 284 -10.82 5.89 10.19
N ASP A 285 -11.97 5.22 10.37
CA ASP A 285 -12.98 5.65 11.34
C ASP A 285 -12.45 5.57 12.77
N ALA A 286 -11.64 4.55 13.08
CA ALA A 286 -11.00 4.40 14.37
C ALA A 286 -9.88 5.45 14.57
N LEU A 287 -9.09 5.71 13.54
CA LEU A 287 -8.09 6.78 13.55
C LEU A 287 -8.74 8.15 13.79
N LEU A 288 -9.84 8.48 13.09
CA LEU A 288 -10.56 9.73 13.29
C LEU A 288 -11.16 9.83 14.70
N ALA A 289 -11.58 8.71 15.30
CA ALA A 289 -12.05 8.70 16.69
C ALA A 289 -10.94 9.13 17.66
N VAL A 290 -9.70 8.65 17.46
CA VAL A 290 -8.53 9.09 18.23
C VAL A 290 -8.23 10.57 18.01
N LEU A 291 -8.18 11.02 16.75
CA LEU A 291 -7.90 12.42 16.40
C LEU A 291 -8.98 13.39 16.91
N GLY A 292 -10.20 12.93 17.07
CA GLY A 292 -11.35 13.69 17.61
C GLY A 292 -11.51 13.59 19.13
N ASP A 293 -10.67 12.82 19.81
CA ASP A 293 -10.73 12.61 21.25
C ASP A 293 -10.50 13.91 22.03
N ARG A 294 -11.18 14.04 23.19
CA ARG A 294 -11.10 15.25 24.05
C ARG A 294 -9.71 15.43 24.66
N ASP A 295 -9.06 14.33 24.98
CA ASP A 295 -7.76 14.31 25.66
C ASP A 295 -6.57 14.48 24.71
N VAL A 296 -6.81 14.45 23.39
CA VAL A 296 -5.82 14.69 22.34
C VAL A 296 -5.71 16.19 22.05
N PHE A 297 -4.49 16.72 21.98
CA PHE A 297 -4.21 18.16 21.71
C PHE A 297 -3.75 18.43 20.27
N SER A 298 -3.99 17.50 19.35
CA SER A 298 -3.80 17.71 17.92
C SER A 298 -4.96 18.49 17.30
N PHE A 299 -4.66 19.13 16.15
CA PHE A 299 -5.68 19.67 15.26
C PHE A 299 -5.54 19.01 13.89
N THR A 300 -6.65 18.51 13.36
CA THR A 300 -6.67 17.75 12.12
C THR A 300 -7.37 18.53 11.01
N LEU A 301 -6.69 18.69 9.87
CA LEU A 301 -7.27 19.14 8.63
C LEU A 301 -7.43 17.97 7.66
N ILE A 302 -8.59 17.89 7.05
CA ILE A 302 -8.89 16.94 5.99
C ILE A 302 -9.16 17.74 4.71
N THR A 303 -8.58 17.35 3.59
CA THR A 303 -8.93 17.95 2.29
C THR A 303 -9.76 17.00 1.46
N SER A 304 -10.85 17.47 0.89
CA SER A 304 -11.74 16.67 0.06
C SER A 304 -12.55 17.51 -0.93
N ARG A 305 -12.95 16.87 -2.04
CA ARG A 305 -13.99 17.40 -2.95
C ARG A 305 -15.40 17.02 -2.48
N ARG A 306 -15.49 16.02 -1.58
CA ARG A 306 -16.75 15.44 -1.08
C ARG A 306 -16.86 15.63 0.42
N SER A 307 -18.06 15.60 0.94
CA SER A 307 -18.31 15.51 2.38
C SER A 307 -17.85 14.17 2.94
N LEU A 308 -17.65 14.08 4.24
CA LEU A 308 -17.32 12.86 4.96
C LEU A 308 -18.37 12.56 6.03
N ILE A 309 -18.89 11.37 6.04
CA ILE A 309 -19.71 10.84 7.14
C ILE A 309 -18.83 9.96 8.01
N ALA A 310 -18.37 10.52 9.15
CA ALA A 310 -17.55 9.83 10.14
C ALA A 310 -18.40 9.46 11.37
N PRO A 311 -18.84 8.20 11.52
CA PRO A 311 -19.76 7.81 12.60
C PRO A 311 -19.17 7.96 14.01
N ARG A 312 -17.84 7.94 14.13
CA ARG A 312 -17.11 7.93 15.40
C ARG A 312 -16.42 9.25 15.74
N ALA A 313 -16.47 10.26 14.85
CA ALA A 313 -15.81 11.55 15.07
C ALA A 313 -16.67 12.71 14.57
N LYS A 314 -16.61 13.85 15.27
CA LYS A 314 -17.26 15.07 14.80
C LYS A 314 -16.32 15.80 13.85
N VAL A 315 -16.69 15.89 12.58
CA VAL A 315 -15.98 16.62 11.52
C VAL A 315 -16.75 17.86 11.16
N ASN A 316 -16.10 19.04 11.25
CA ASN A 316 -16.69 20.31 10.84
C ASN A 316 -16.27 20.59 9.39
N GLU A 317 -17.21 20.94 8.51
CA GLU A 317 -16.91 21.31 7.13
C GLU A 317 -16.59 22.80 6.99
N TYR A 318 -15.57 23.10 6.20
CA TYR A 318 -15.19 24.42 5.74
C TYR A 318 -15.16 24.46 4.22
N SER A 319 -16.10 25.20 3.61
CA SER A 319 -16.14 25.37 2.16
C SER A 319 -15.13 26.43 1.74
N LEU A 320 -14.14 26.05 0.93
CA LEU A 320 -13.11 26.93 0.41
C LEU A 320 -13.54 27.50 -0.94
N GLU A 321 -13.61 28.83 -1.00
CA GLU A 321 -13.88 29.57 -2.24
C GLU A 321 -12.62 29.77 -3.09
N GLY A 322 -12.79 30.15 -4.35
CA GLY A 322 -11.69 30.52 -5.23
C GLY A 322 -11.02 31.84 -4.82
N LEU A 323 -9.86 32.10 -5.38
CA LEU A 323 -9.09 33.33 -5.16
C LEU A 323 -9.82 34.54 -5.74
N ASP A 324 -9.71 35.68 -5.02
CA ASP A 324 -10.29 36.93 -5.46
C ASP A 324 -9.46 37.61 -6.58
N ILE A 325 -9.98 38.69 -7.13
CA ILE A 325 -9.30 39.41 -8.22
C ILE A 325 -8.01 40.09 -7.74
N THR A 326 -7.90 40.39 -6.45
CA THR A 326 -6.69 41.00 -5.90
C THR A 326 -5.54 40.01 -5.94
N ALA A 327 -5.80 38.76 -5.54
CA ALA A 327 -4.85 37.70 -5.62
C ALA A 327 -4.43 37.39 -7.10
N TRP A 328 -5.41 37.37 -8.02
CA TRP A 328 -5.09 37.17 -9.45
C TRP A 328 -4.24 38.32 -9.98
N ARG A 329 -4.54 39.58 -9.68
CA ARG A 329 -3.70 40.71 -10.08
C ARG A 329 -2.29 40.67 -9.50
N GLN A 330 -2.15 40.23 -8.28
CA GLN A 330 -0.84 40.05 -7.65
C GLN A 330 -0.06 38.94 -8.34
N TYR A 331 -0.68 37.83 -8.72
CA TYR A 331 -0.03 36.71 -9.38
C TYR A 331 0.42 37.03 -10.82
N PHE A 332 -0.37 37.83 -11.55
CA PHE A 332 -0.07 38.25 -12.92
C PHE A 332 0.74 39.57 -12.99
N HIS A 333 1.37 40.00 -11.89
CA HIS A 333 2.10 41.26 -11.83
C HIS A 333 3.26 41.39 -12.82
N ASP A 334 3.85 40.26 -13.23
CA ASP A 334 4.99 40.16 -14.17
C ASP A 334 4.55 40.01 -15.63
N CYS A 335 3.25 40.02 -15.91
CA CYS A 335 2.71 40.10 -17.26
C CYS A 335 2.61 41.57 -17.73
N GLU A 336 2.96 41.85 -19.00
CA GLU A 336 3.13 43.22 -19.51
C GLU A 336 1.94 44.15 -19.27
N ASN A 337 2.24 45.41 -18.91
CA ASN A 337 1.38 46.58 -18.80
C ASN A 337 0.22 46.52 -17.80
N GLY A 338 0.41 45.88 -16.67
CA GLY A 338 -0.63 45.85 -15.62
C GLY A 338 -1.88 45.07 -16.01
N GLY A 339 -1.80 44.31 -17.04
CA GLY A 339 -2.77 43.40 -17.60
C GLY A 339 -4.06 44.07 -18.06
N ASP A 340 -4.67 43.58 -19.11
CA ASP A 340 -6.07 43.88 -19.43
C ASP A 340 -6.95 43.41 -18.25
N LEU A 341 -7.23 44.33 -17.30
CA LEU A 341 -8.01 44.06 -16.09
C LEU A 341 -9.36 43.43 -16.43
N LYS A 342 -9.92 43.81 -17.60
CA LYS A 342 -11.20 43.27 -18.07
C LYS A 342 -11.06 41.80 -18.47
N ALA A 343 -9.98 41.45 -19.18
CA ALA A 343 -9.69 40.09 -19.54
C ALA A 343 -9.39 39.24 -18.28
N LEU A 344 -8.61 39.75 -17.34
CA LEU A 344 -8.27 39.08 -16.09
C LEU A 344 -9.52 38.84 -15.21
N LEU A 345 -10.44 39.82 -15.13
CA LEU A 345 -11.72 39.64 -14.44
C LEU A 345 -12.56 38.54 -15.11
N GLN A 346 -12.66 38.56 -16.43
CA GLN A 346 -13.41 37.55 -17.16
C GLN A 346 -12.84 36.15 -16.98
N MET A 347 -11.51 35.98 -16.98
CA MET A 347 -10.83 34.71 -16.70
C MET A 347 -11.13 34.25 -15.27
N ARG A 348 -10.94 35.14 -14.27
CA ARG A 348 -11.18 34.81 -12.87
C ARG A 348 -12.64 34.38 -12.65
N ASP A 349 -13.60 35.09 -13.22
CA ASP A 349 -15.02 34.77 -13.08
C ASP A 349 -15.41 33.48 -13.82
N ALA A 350 -14.90 33.25 -15.03
CA ALA A 350 -15.13 32.04 -15.80
C ALA A 350 -14.72 30.79 -15.03
N TYR A 351 -13.61 30.83 -14.28
CA TYR A 351 -13.08 29.71 -13.54
C TYR A 351 -13.28 29.82 -12.00
N ASN A 352 -14.18 30.68 -11.55
CA ASN A 352 -14.50 30.89 -10.15
C ASN A 352 -13.25 31.08 -9.25
N GLY A 353 -12.24 31.78 -9.76
CA GLY A 353 -11.01 32.06 -9.02
C GLY A 353 -10.15 30.81 -8.72
N ASN A 354 -10.23 29.74 -9.52
CA ASN A 354 -9.48 28.51 -9.30
C ASN A 354 -7.97 28.77 -9.36
N ALA A 355 -7.23 28.40 -8.30
CA ALA A 355 -5.79 28.68 -8.18
C ALA A 355 -4.95 27.92 -9.22
N LYS A 356 -5.27 26.67 -9.55
CA LYS A 356 -4.52 25.91 -10.56
C LYS A 356 -4.79 26.40 -11.96
N VAL A 357 -6.00 26.85 -12.24
CA VAL A 357 -6.34 27.53 -13.50
C VAL A 357 -5.52 28.81 -13.63
N MET A 358 -5.45 29.61 -12.58
CA MET A 358 -4.64 30.84 -12.55
C MET A 358 -3.17 30.55 -12.91
N ASP A 359 -2.57 29.53 -12.34
CA ASP A 359 -1.21 29.08 -12.60
C ASP A 359 -1.02 28.63 -14.07
N ILE A 360 -1.90 27.78 -14.61
CA ILE A 360 -1.84 27.30 -15.99
C ILE A 360 -1.98 28.45 -16.98
N LEU A 361 -2.94 29.35 -16.76
CA LEU A 361 -3.15 30.52 -17.62
C LEU A 361 -1.95 31.46 -17.59
N HIS A 362 -1.37 31.72 -16.42
CA HIS A 362 -0.15 32.53 -16.29
C HIS A 362 1.00 31.95 -17.11
N GLY A 363 1.29 30.64 -16.95
CA GLY A 363 2.33 29.96 -17.71
C GLY A 363 2.08 30.03 -19.23
N ALA A 364 0.84 29.81 -19.67
CA ALA A 364 0.47 29.90 -21.09
C ALA A 364 0.63 31.31 -21.67
N ILE A 365 0.17 32.33 -20.93
CA ILE A 365 0.26 33.74 -21.35
C ILE A 365 1.71 34.18 -21.41
N LYS A 366 2.50 33.87 -20.39
CA LYS A 366 3.92 34.24 -20.31
C LYS A 366 4.75 33.61 -21.43
N ASN A 367 4.58 32.30 -21.64
CA ASN A 367 5.43 31.56 -22.58
C ASN A 367 5.02 31.69 -24.07
N ARG A 368 3.77 32.04 -24.38
CA ARG A 368 3.26 32.03 -25.74
C ARG A 368 2.80 33.40 -26.23
N PHE A 369 2.55 34.32 -25.35
CA PHE A 369 2.01 35.67 -25.66
C PHE A 369 2.84 36.79 -25.00
N ASP A 370 4.10 36.47 -24.62
CA ASP A 370 5.02 37.43 -23.99
C ASP A 370 4.38 38.24 -22.83
N GLY A 371 3.51 37.56 -22.03
CA GLY A 371 2.79 38.20 -20.95
C GLY A 371 1.53 39.00 -21.37
N ASN A 372 1.12 38.99 -22.64
CA ASN A 372 -0.05 39.75 -23.10
C ASN A 372 -1.37 39.00 -22.81
N ILE A 373 -2.00 39.34 -21.70
CA ILE A 373 -3.25 38.75 -21.18
C ILE A 373 -4.39 38.93 -22.18
N GLY A 374 -4.55 40.13 -22.69
CA GLY A 374 -5.64 40.47 -23.60
C GLY A 374 -5.56 39.71 -24.95
N ALA A 375 -4.36 39.55 -25.50
CA ALA A 375 -4.14 38.78 -26.72
C ALA A 375 -4.47 37.30 -26.54
N TYR A 376 -4.05 36.69 -25.40
CA TYR A 376 -4.39 35.31 -25.09
C TYR A 376 -5.91 35.14 -24.96
N TRP A 377 -6.55 35.99 -24.15
CA TRP A 377 -8.00 35.89 -23.87
C TRP A 377 -8.83 36.06 -25.11
N ASN A 378 -8.54 37.08 -25.93
CA ASN A 378 -9.26 37.30 -27.19
C ASN A 378 -9.16 36.13 -28.17
N ARG A 379 -8.04 35.39 -28.13
CA ARG A 379 -7.85 34.23 -29.01
C ARG A 379 -8.59 32.99 -28.55
N TYR A 380 -8.69 32.75 -27.23
CA TYR A 380 -9.17 31.49 -26.68
C TYR A 380 -10.49 31.58 -25.90
N LYS A 381 -11.00 32.79 -25.62
CA LYS A 381 -12.17 33.00 -24.74
C LYS A 381 -13.41 32.20 -25.16
N ASP A 382 -13.70 32.11 -26.46
CA ASP A 382 -14.94 31.46 -26.93
C ASP A 382 -14.89 29.96 -26.68
N ALA A 383 -13.73 29.32 -26.85
CA ALA A 383 -13.53 27.92 -26.54
C ALA A 383 -13.50 27.66 -25.01
N LEU A 384 -12.85 28.53 -24.26
CA LEU A 384 -12.72 28.38 -22.81
C LEU A 384 -13.99 28.73 -22.03
N LEU A 385 -14.83 29.62 -22.56
CA LEU A 385 -16.14 29.96 -21.96
C LEU A 385 -17.22 28.93 -22.28
N ALA A 386 -17.05 28.12 -23.33
CA ALA A 386 -17.98 27.03 -23.67
C ALA A 386 -17.99 25.93 -22.59
N ASP A 387 -16.83 25.69 -21.98
CA ASP A 387 -16.65 24.77 -20.85
C ASP A 387 -15.50 25.28 -19.99
N SER A 388 -15.82 25.87 -18.86
CA SER A 388 -14.89 26.56 -17.96
C SER A 388 -14.37 25.65 -16.85
N GLU A 389 -14.29 24.32 -17.07
CA GLU A 389 -13.71 23.40 -16.13
C GLU A 389 -12.18 23.31 -16.26
N LEU A 390 -11.51 22.98 -15.17
CA LEU A 390 -10.05 22.79 -15.14
C LEU A 390 -9.60 21.72 -16.15
N GLU A 391 -10.36 20.65 -16.28
CA GLU A 391 -10.13 19.54 -17.18
C GLU A 391 -10.12 19.98 -18.65
N THR A 392 -11.02 20.88 -19.02
CA THR A 392 -11.07 21.44 -20.37
C THR A 392 -9.86 22.32 -20.67
N LEU A 393 -9.46 23.17 -19.72
CA LEU A 393 -8.24 23.97 -19.87
C LEU A 393 -7.00 23.09 -20.04
N ILE A 394 -6.84 22.08 -19.17
CA ILE A 394 -5.73 21.11 -19.28
C ILE A 394 -5.76 20.44 -20.65
N SER A 395 -6.94 20.08 -21.16
CA SER A 395 -7.09 19.46 -22.48
C SER A 395 -6.62 20.37 -23.60
N VAL A 396 -7.03 21.65 -23.57
CA VAL A 396 -6.61 22.67 -24.57
C VAL A 396 -5.08 22.85 -24.55
N GLU A 397 -4.49 22.95 -23.37
CA GLU A 397 -3.05 23.13 -23.22
C GLU A 397 -2.27 21.89 -23.70
N MET A 398 -2.75 20.69 -23.39
CA MET A 398 -2.16 19.46 -23.89
C MET A 398 -2.30 19.29 -25.41
N ASP A 399 -3.42 19.70 -26.00
CA ASP A 399 -3.61 19.67 -27.45
C ASP A 399 -2.68 20.66 -28.14
N TRP A 400 -2.49 21.83 -27.54
CA TRP A 400 -1.50 22.78 -28.04
C TRP A 400 -0.07 22.21 -28.01
N LEU A 401 0.31 21.52 -26.90
CA LEU A 401 1.62 20.84 -26.83
C LEU A 401 1.76 19.76 -27.90
N ARG A 402 0.72 18.95 -28.14
CA ARG A 402 0.72 17.92 -29.18
C ARG A 402 1.05 18.50 -30.53
N ASP A 403 0.43 19.63 -30.88
CA ASP A 403 0.52 20.22 -32.20
C ASP A 403 1.80 21.05 -32.41
N ASN A 404 2.40 21.59 -31.35
CA ASN A 404 3.55 22.49 -31.43
C ASN A 404 4.85 21.93 -30.82
N GLN A 405 4.76 21.03 -29.82
CA GLN A 405 5.88 20.45 -29.08
C GLN A 405 5.63 18.96 -28.79
N PRO A 406 5.64 18.11 -29.84
CA PRO A 406 5.20 16.72 -29.73
C PRO A 406 6.03 15.89 -28.74
N ASP A 407 7.35 16.14 -28.60
CA ASP A 407 8.20 15.41 -27.66
C ASP A 407 7.85 15.76 -26.21
N ALA A 408 7.57 17.03 -25.90
CA ALA A 408 7.13 17.48 -24.59
C ALA A 408 5.72 16.95 -24.27
N TYR A 409 4.84 16.90 -25.27
CA TYR A 409 3.51 16.27 -25.12
C TYR A 409 3.62 14.78 -24.79
N LYS A 410 4.48 14.02 -25.49
CA LYS A 410 4.71 12.60 -25.22
C LYS A 410 5.23 12.40 -23.80
N LEU A 411 6.24 13.20 -23.39
CA LEU A 411 6.77 13.14 -22.02
C LEU A 411 5.66 13.38 -20.98
N LEU A 412 4.86 14.43 -21.15
CA LEU A 412 3.75 14.73 -20.23
C LEU A 412 2.75 13.57 -20.14
N CYS A 413 2.35 13.00 -21.27
CA CYS A 413 1.45 11.84 -21.29
C CYS A 413 2.08 10.64 -20.57
N ARG A 414 3.36 10.35 -20.84
CA ARG A 414 4.09 9.22 -20.26
C ARG A 414 4.32 9.38 -18.76
N MET A 415 4.50 10.60 -18.24
CA MET A 415 4.53 10.88 -16.80
C MET A 415 3.23 10.45 -16.07
N GLY A 416 2.12 10.32 -16.81
CA GLY A 416 0.87 9.78 -16.29
C GLY A 416 0.95 8.31 -15.84
N CYS A 417 2.03 7.56 -16.14
CA CYS A 417 2.25 6.21 -15.63
C CYS A 417 2.64 6.19 -14.15
N TYR A 418 3.28 7.25 -13.64
CA TYR A 418 3.70 7.32 -12.25
C TYR A 418 2.52 7.43 -11.29
N ARG A 419 2.59 6.70 -10.16
CA ARG A 419 1.52 6.65 -9.16
C ARG A 419 1.47 7.91 -8.29
N TYR A 420 2.62 8.50 -7.95
CA TYR A 420 2.78 9.63 -7.04
C TYR A 420 2.12 9.39 -5.66
N GLN A 421 2.10 8.15 -5.20
CA GLN A 421 1.43 7.75 -3.97
C GLN A 421 2.45 7.57 -2.83
N ASP A 422 3.24 6.52 -2.88
CA ASP A 422 4.28 6.24 -1.90
C ASP A 422 5.57 7.00 -2.23
N VAL A 423 5.82 7.20 -3.52
CA VAL A 423 6.87 8.07 -4.08
C VAL A 423 6.21 9.28 -4.72
N LYS A 424 6.28 10.42 -4.03
CA LYS A 424 5.53 11.65 -4.38
C LYS A 424 6.09 12.41 -5.56
N THR A 425 7.37 12.26 -5.80
CA THR A 425 8.12 12.97 -6.83
C THR A 425 9.01 12.01 -7.59
N VAL A 426 9.35 12.35 -8.79
CA VAL A 426 10.18 11.56 -9.67
C VAL A 426 11.45 12.33 -9.98
N PRO A 427 12.66 11.73 -9.87
CA PRO A 427 13.91 12.39 -10.19
C PRO A 427 14.02 12.66 -11.70
N PHE A 428 15.02 13.46 -12.09
CA PHE A 428 15.28 13.80 -13.49
C PHE A 428 15.43 12.56 -14.38
N GLU A 429 16.11 11.53 -13.88
CA GLU A 429 16.29 10.25 -14.56
C GLU A 429 14.97 9.56 -14.88
N GLY A 430 13.96 9.78 -14.02
CA GLY A 430 12.61 9.27 -14.23
C GLY A 430 11.87 9.94 -15.40
N LEU A 431 12.23 11.18 -15.74
CA LEU A 431 11.72 11.81 -16.94
C LEU A 431 12.49 11.35 -18.17
N ILE A 432 13.80 11.23 -18.04
CA ILE A 432 14.69 10.79 -19.14
C ILE A 432 14.34 9.36 -19.58
N CYS A 433 14.07 8.43 -18.69
CA CYS A 433 13.69 7.06 -19.07
C CYS A 433 12.39 6.98 -19.88
N LEU A 434 11.54 8.01 -19.79
CA LEU A 434 10.31 8.13 -20.58
C LEU A 434 10.53 8.74 -21.98
N LEU A 435 11.74 9.15 -22.31
CA LEU A 435 12.10 9.78 -23.58
C LEU A 435 12.88 8.84 -24.52
N TRP A 436 12.56 7.54 -24.52
CA TRP A 436 13.27 6.50 -25.29
C TRP A 436 13.31 6.72 -26.82
N ASP A 437 12.35 7.46 -27.37
CA ASP A 437 12.23 7.78 -28.79
C ASP A 437 12.73 9.20 -29.16
N VAL A 438 13.34 9.90 -28.17
CA VAL A 438 13.89 11.24 -28.34
C VAL A 438 15.42 11.17 -28.29
N PRO A 439 16.18 11.73 -29.24
CA PRO A 439 17.63 11.76 -29.20
C PRO A 439 18.17 12.37 -27.91
N GLU A 440 19.22 11.78 -27.32
CA GLU A 440 19.79 12.21 -26.04
C GLU A 440 20.11 13.71 -26.00
N SER A 441 20.63 14.25 -27.09
CA SER A 441 20.96 15.70 -27.25
C SER A 441 19.75 16.62 -27.07
N ARG A 442 18.53 16.10 -27.19
CA ARG A 442 17.28 16.86 -27.05
C ARG A 442 16.53 16.60 -25.76
N GLN A 443 16.82 15.52 -25.08
CA GLN A 443 16.05 15.10 -23.90
C GLN A 443 16.03 16.16 -22.79
N VAL A 444 17.19 16.74 -22.47
CA VAL A 444 17.31 17.81 -21.46
C VAL A 444 16.45 19.01 -21.85
N TRP A 445 16.51 19.41 -23.12
CA TRP A 445 15.70 20.52 -23.62
C TRP A 445 14.19 20.24 -23.51
N VAL A 446 13.75 19.02 -23.78
CA VAL A 446 12.33 18.61 -23.65
C VAL A 446 11.85 18.72 -22.20
N VAL A 447 12.67 18.27 -21.24
CA VAL A 447 12.37 18.40 -19.82
C VAL A 447 12.32 19.87 -19.40
N ASP A 448 13.31 20.66 -19.78
CA ASP A 448 13.37 22.10 -19.50
C ASP A 448 12.16 22.85 -20.07
N TYR A 449 11.79 22.51 -21.32
CA TYR A 449 10.63 23.11 -21.95
C TYR A 449 9.35 22.82 -21.19
N LEU A 450 9.13 21.53 -20.86
CA LEU A 450 7.93 21.10 -20.11
C LEU A 450 7.91 21.70 -18.70
N SER A 451 9.07 21.87 -18.07
CA SER A 451 9.17 22.48 -16.72
C SER A 451 8.76 23.96 -16.68
N LYS A 452 8.84 24.65 -17.81
CA LYS A 452 8.37 26.05 -17.95
C LYS A 452 6.88 26.14 -18.18
N THR A 453 6.19 25.03 -18.43
CA THR A 453 4.73 24.99 -18.48
C THR A 453 4.22 24.75 -17.07
N SER A 454 3.14 25.37 -16.66
CA SER A 454 2.52 25.10 -15.34
C SER A 454 1.77 23.75 -15.30
N LEU A 455 2.02 22.86 -16.27
CA LEU A 455 1.45 21.51 -16.32
C LEU A 455 2.21 20.52 -15.45
N ILE A 456 3.51 20.75 -15.19
CA ILE A 456 4.28 19.96 -14.23
C ILE A 456 4.71 20.82 -13.04
N GLU A 457 4.89 20.19 -11.89
CA GLU A 457 5.39 20.84 -10.69
C GLU A 457 6.85 20.43 -10.46
N VAL A 458 7.71 21.42 -10.20
CA VAL A 458 9.13 21.22 -9.95
C VAL A 458 9.47 21.72 -8.54
N LYS A 459 9.85 20.79 -7.65
CA LYS A 459 10.24 21.07 -6.25
C LYS A 459 11.46 20.24 -5.89
N GLY A 460 12.57 20.54 -6.56
CA GLY A 460 13.76 19.67 -6.51
C GLY A 460 13.64 18.44 -7.42
N GLU A 461 12.52 17.79 -7.39
CA GLU A 461 12.08 16.68 -8.25
C GLU A 461 10.75 17.04 -8.92
N TYR A 462 10.25 16.16 -9.76
CA TYR A 462 9.10 16.41 -10.65
C TYR A 462 7.86 15.65 -10.20
N ASN A 463 6.70 16.31 -10.27
CA ASN A 463 5.42 15.66 -10.09
C ASN A 463 4.33 16.27 -10.99
N LEU A 464 3.15 15.66 -11.01
CA LEU A 464 1.97 16.17 -11.69
C LEU A 464 0.87 16.53 -10.70
N HIS A 465 0.24 17.68 -10.89
CA HIS A 465 -1.03 17.95 -10.23
C HIS A 465 -2.04 16.83 -10.55
N PRO A 466 -2.87 16.35 -9.62
CA PRO A 466 -3.77 15.21 -9.84
C PRO A 466 -4.61 15.31 -11.12
N ALA A 467 -5.22 16.46 -11.40
CA ALA A 467 -6.02 16.65 -12.62
C ALA A 467 -5.18 16.56 -13.92
N VAL A 468 -3.93 17.04 -13.90
CA VAL A 468 -3.02 16.93 -15.05
C VAL A 468 -2.57 15.49 -15.23
N ARG A 469 -2.27 14.78 -14.13
CA ARG A 469 -1.93 13.35 -14.16
C ARG A 469 -3.05 12.52 -14.76
N ASP A 470 -4.29 12.74 -14.33
CA ASP A 470 -5.44 11.99 -14.84
C ASP A 470 -5.64 12.24 -16.34
N ALA A 471 -5.51 13.48 -16.80
CA ALA A 471 -5.57 13.82 -18.22
C ALA A 471 -4.40 13.21 -19.02
N ALA A 472 -3.19 13.21 -18.46
CA ALA A 472 -2.00 12.59 -19.05
C ALA A 472 -2.16 11.07 -19.16
N LYS A 473 -2.60 10.41 -18.08
CA LYS A 473 -2.87 8.97 -18.04
C LYS A 473 -3.93 8.54 -19.03
N LEU A 474 -5.04 9.29 -19.13
CA LEU A 474 -6.10 9.02 -20.11
C LEU A 474 -5.60 9.13 -21.56
N ARG A 475 -4.67 10.04 -21.84
CA ARG A 475 -4.07 10.18 -23.18
C ARG A 475 -3.03 9.10 -23.45
N LEU A 476 -2.24 8.74 -22.44
CA LEU A 476 -1.28 7.64 -22.52
C LEU A 476 -1.96 6.31 -22.82
N LEU A 477 -3.09 6.03 -22.16
CA LEU A 477 -3.90 4.81 -22.38
C LEU A 477 -4.46 4.67 -23.79
N LYS A 478 -4.46 5.74 -24.62
CA LYS A 478 -4.83 5.65 -26.03
C LYS A 478 -3.76 4.95 -26.88
N SER A 479 -2.51 4.91 -26.40
CA SER A 479 -1.41 4.17 -27.03
C SER A 479 -0.98 3.05 -26.11
N ARG A 480 -1.42 1.83 -26.40
CA ARG A 480 -1.03 0.65 -25.62
C ARG A 480 0.48 0.47 -25.55
N ILE A 481 1.16 0.70 -26.67
CA ILE A 481 2.62 0.56 -26.76
C ILE A 481 3.32 1.58 -25.85
N ASP A 482 2.92 2.85 -25.91
CA ASP A 482 3.50 3.88 -25.04
C ASP A 482 3.19 3.63 -23.57
N PHE A 483 1.98 3.15 -23.24
CA PHE A 483 1.61 2.80 -21.88
C PHE A 483 2.46 1.65 -21.34
N GLU A 484 2.64 0.59 -22.14
CA GLU A 484 3.45 -0.57 -21.74
C GLU A 484 4.92 -0.17 -21.58
N LEU A 485 5.51 0.53 -22.57
CA LEU A 485 6.90 0.96 -22.50
C LEU A 485 7.17 1.96 -21.37
N ALA A 486 6.26 2.91 -21.11
CA ALA A 486 6.40 3.87 -20.02
C ALA A 486 6.46 3.17 -18.66
N ASN A 487 5.57 2.20 -18.42
CA ASN A 487 5.57 1.43 -17.20
C ASN A 487 6.81 0.52 -17.08
N ILE A 488 7.24 -0.14 -18.16
CA ILE A 488 8.45 -0.98 -18.15
C ILE A 488 9.69 -0.14 -17.82
N ASN A 489 9.89 1.00 -18.51
CA ASN A 489 11.03 1.86 -18.27
C ASN A 489 11.03 2.46 -16.85
N ALA A 490 9.86 2.83 -16.34
CA ALA A 490 9.71 3.29 -14.96
C ALA A 490 10.03 2.16 -13.97
N ALA A 491 9.53 0.94 -14.19
CA ALA A 491 9.85 -0.21 -13.37
C ALA A 491 11.35 -0.52 -13.34
N GLU A 492 12.01 -0.51 -14.52
CA GLU A 492 13.45 -0.72 -14.61
C GLU A 492 14.26 0.35 -13.87
N LEU A 493 13.81 1.61 -13.89
CA LEU A 493 14.44 2.67 -13.12
C LEU A 493 14.42 2.37 -11.62
N PHE A 494 13.23 2.09 -11.07
CA PHE A 494 13.07 1.82 -9.64
C PHE A 494 13.75 0.50 -9.23
N ASN A 495 13.77 -0.50 -10.11
CA ASN A 495 14.45 -1.77 -9.84
C ASN A 495 15.99 -1.64 -9.76
N LYS A 496 16.59 -0.56 -10.30
CA LYS A 496 18.02 -0.24 -10.16
C LYS A 496 18.42 0.21 -8.75
N ILE A 497 17.48 0.50 -7.88
CA ILE A 497 17.77 0.81 -6.48
C ILE A 497 18.28 -0.47 -5.81
N ASP A 498 19.57 -0.52 -5.52
CA ASP A 498 20.25 -1.71 -5.03
C ASP A 498 20.53 -1.71 -3.52
N HIS A 499 20.53 -0.53 -2.88
CA HIS A 499 20.76 -0.37 -1.45
C HIS A 499 19.48 0.04 -0.72
N ILE A 500 18.96 -0.83 0.12
CA ILE A 500 17.74 -0.63 0.91
C ILE A 500 18.16 -0.30 2.36
N LYS A 501 18.37 0.97 2.64
CA LYS A 501 18.81 1.45 3.96
C LYS A 501 17.69 1.91 4.86
N SER A 502 16.56 2.26 4.26
CA SER A 502 15.41 2.83 4.94
C SER A 502 14.09 2.27 4.43
N TYR A 503 13.04 2.52 5.19
CA TYR A 503 11.66 2.26 4.79
C TYR A 503 11.32 2.90 3.44
N ASP A 504 11.78 4.14 3.21
CA ASP A 504 11.52 4.87 1.97
C ASP A 504 12.26 4.28 0.77
N ASP A 505 13.49 3.76 0.96
CA ASP A 505 14.21 3.05 -0.10
C ASP A 505 13.47 1.78 -0.50
N ALA A 506 12.92 1.05 0.48
CA ALA A 506 12.12 -0.16 0.21
C ALA A 506 10.87 0.16 -0.61
N LEU A 507 10.11 1.20 -0.25
CA LEU A 507 8.94 1.63 -1.01
C LEU A 507 9.30 2.14 -2.41
N LYS A 508 10.40 2.91 -2.55
CA LYS A 508 10.89 3.36 -3.86
C LYS A 508 11.26 2.19 -4.76
N ALA A 509 12.00 1.21 -4.25
CA ALA A 509 12.33 0.01 -5.03
C ALA A 509 11.06 -0.80 -5.37
N PHE A 510 10.09 -0.82 -4.48
CA PHE A 510 8.83 -1.54 -4.66
C PHE A 510 7.89 -0.88 -5.68
N GLU A 511 8.07 0.39 -6.05
CA GLU A 511 7.31 1.01 -7.16
C GLU A 511 7.45 0.22 -8.47
N ALA A 512 8.58 -0.46 -8.69
CA ALA A 512 8.78 -1.34 -9.85
C ALA A 512 7.69 -2.43 -9.92
N TYR A 513 7.29 -3.02 -8.80
CA TYR A 513 6.19 -3.98 -8.72
C TYR A 513 4.90 -3.42 -9.30
N HIS A 514 4.50 -2.23 -8.85
CA HIS A 514 3.25 -1.62 -9.28
C HIS A 514 3.23 -1.27 -10.77
N HIS A 515 4.36 -0.86 -11.31
CA HIS A 515 4.50 -0.60 -12.74
C HIS A 515 4.37 -1.88 -13.57
N TYR A 516 4.96 -3.00 -13.13
CA TYR A 516 4.80 -4.29 -13.81
C TYR A 516 3.37 -4.83 -13.71
N ILE A 517 2.69 -4.66 -12.57
CA ILE A 517 1.28 -5.01 -12.39
C ILE A 517 0.39 -4.21 -13.36
N ALA A 518 0.66 -2.91 -13.53
CA ALA A 518 -0.11 -2.04 -14.42
C ALA A 518 -0.15 -2.55 -15.87
N VAL A 519 0.85 -3.31 -16.28
CA VAL A 519 0.98 -3.90 -17.63
C VAL A 519 0.87 -5.43 -17.66
N ASN A 520 0.31 -6.03 -16.60
CA ASN A 520 0.07 -7.47 -16.44
C ASN A 520 1.34 -8.35 -16.58
N LYS A 521 2.51 -7.82 -16.23
CA LYS A 521 3.78 -8.55 -16.22
C LYS A 521 3.99 -9.20 -14.84
N TYR A 522 3.11 -10.13 -14.47
CA TYR A 522 3.05 -10.71 -13.12
C TYR A 522 4.36 -11.39 -12.71
N GLN A 523 5.06 -12.07 -13.64
CA GLN A 523 6.35 -12.66 -13.35
C GLN A 523 7.39 -11.60 -12.97
N LEU A 524 7.50 -10.50 -13.75
CA LEU A 524 8.44 -9.43 -13.44
C LEU A 524 8.08 -8.72 -12.13
N ALA A 525 6.78 -8.57 -11.82
CA ALA A 525 6.33 -8.04 -10.55
C ALA A 525 6.75 -8.95 -9.36
N ALA A 526 6.56 -10.25 -9.51
CA ALA A 526 7.03 -11.25 -8.54
C ALA A 526 8.55 -11.18 -8.34
N ASP A 527 9.29 -11.08 -9.44
CA ASP A 527 10.75 -11.01 -9.42
C ASP A 527 11.27 -9.79 -8.65
N VAL A 528 10.54 -8.65 -8.67
CA VAL A 528 10.88 -7.47 -7.83
C VAL A 528 10.94 -7.84 -6.36
N ILE A 529 9.96 -8.60 -5.86
CA ILE A 529 9.86 -8.99 -4.45
C ILE A 529 11.01 -9.92 -4.05
N VAL A 530 11.40 -10.83 -4.95
CA VAL A 530 12.44 -11.84 -4.71
C VAL A 530 13.81 -11.45 -5.29
N THR A 531 13.98 -10.23 -5.76
CA THR A 531 15.28 -9.71 -6.18
C THR A 531 16.16 -9.43 -4.96
N GLU A 532 17.40 -9.90 -5.01
CA GLU A 532 18.39 -9.64 -3.97
C GLU A 532 18.85 -8.17 -4.02
N LYS A 533 18.84 -7.53 -2.87
CA LYS A 533 19.26 -6.14 -2.64
C LYS A 533 20.18 -6.08 -1.44
N LYS A 534 21.08 -5.11 -1.38
CA LYS A 534 21.85 -4.83 -0.17
C LYS A 534 20.96 -4.23 0.90
N SER A 535 20.79 -4.94 2.01
CA SER A 535 20.02 -4.46 3.16
C SER A 535 20.80 -3.42 3.98
N TYR A 536 20.11 -2.78 4.94
CA TYR A 536 20.74 -1.87 5.93
C TYR A 536 21.82 -2.56 6.80
N LEU A 537 21.83 -3.89 6.84
CA LEU A 537 22.85 -4.71 7.51
C LEU A 537 24.03 -5.09 6.59
N GLU A 538 24.07 -4.53 5.38
CA GLU A 538 25.08 -4.77 4.35
C GLU A 538 25.17 -6.19 3.80
N HIS A 539 24.14 -7.05 4.09
CA HIS A 539 24.05 -8.36 3.43
C HIS A 539 23.09 -8.30 2.26
N GLN A 540 23.28 -9.25 1.33
CA GLN A 540 22.31 -9.52 0.26
C GLN A 540 21.07 -10.19 0.87
N THR A 541 19.90 -9.64 0.59
CA THR A 541 18.61 -10.21 0.99
C THR A 541 17.54 -9.81 -0.01
N TYR A 542 16.46 -10.56 -0.09
CA TYR A 542 15.33 -10.22 -0.98
C TYR A 542 14.69 -8.89 -0.56
N LEU A 543 14.19 -8.13 -1.56
CA LEU A 543 13.46 -6.90 -1.26
C LEU A 543 12.28 -7.17 -0.32
N GLY A 544 11.53 -8.23 -0.55
CA GLY A 544 10.42 -8.63 0.34
C GLY A 544 10.87 -8.88 1.78
N THR A 545 12.05 -9.48 1.98
CA THR A 545 12.66 -9.65 3.30
C THR A 545 13.00 -8.32 3.96
N SER A 546 13.56 -7.38 3.20
CA SER A 546 13.81 -6.02 3.70
C SER A 546 12.51 -5.31 4.07
N MET A 547 11.46 -5.47 3.24
CA MET A 547 10.15 -4.87 3.48
C MET A 547 9.53 -5.36 4.80
N TYR A 548 9.47 -6.67 5.04
CA TYR A 548 8.92 -7.15 6.30
C TYR A 548 9.83 -6.81 7.50
N GLY A 549 11.14 -6.74 7.29
CA GLY A 549 12.08 -6.23 8.30
C GLY A 549 11.80 -4.78 8.71
N PHE A 550 11.30 -3.95 7.80
CA PHE A 550 10.79 -2.60 8.09
C PHE A 550 9.33 -2.58 8.56
N GLY A 551 8.65 -3.75 8.68
CA GLY A 551 7.26 -3.86 9.11
C GLY A 551 6.24 -3.52 8.05
N ILE A 552 6.59 -3.55 6.76
CA ILE A 552 5.67 -3.41 5.64
C ILE A 552 5.01 -4.78 5.40
N LEU A 553 4.10 -5.19 6.30
CA LEU A 553 3.56 -6.55 6.33
C LEU A 553 2.28 -6.68 5.49
N ALA A 554 1.29 -5.83 5.74
CA ALA A 554 -0.02 -5.93 5.09
C ALA A 554 0.09 -5.70 3.57
N LEU A 555 0.77 -4.62 3.15
CA LEU A 555 1.01 -4.33 1.74
C LEU A 555 1.72 -5.50 1.03
N LEU A 556 2.77 -6.03 1.66
CA LEU A 556 3.55 -7.13 1.08
C LEU A 556 2.71 -8.42 0.97
N LYS A 557 1.92 -8.75 2.00
CA LYS A 557 0.98 -9.90 1.99
C LYS A 557 -0.02 -9.80 0.85
N ASP A 558 -0.65 -8.63 0.70
CA ASP A 558 -1.66 -8.41 -0.34
C ASP A 558 -1.06 -8.48 -1.75
N CYS A 559 0.10 -7.87 -1.96
CA CYS A 559 0.80 -7.89 -3.24
C CYS A 559 1.30 -9.31 -3.61
N ILE A 560 1.80 -10.08 -2.66
CA ILE A 560 2.18 -11.48 -2.92
C ILE A 560 0.93 -12.29 -3.29
N ASN A 561 -0.17 -12.17 -2.53
CA ASN A 561 -1.42 -12.87 -2.83
C ASN A 561 -2.01 -12.48 -4.19
N GLU A 562 -1.81 -11.22 -4.63
CA GLU A 562 -2.24 -10.77 -5.95
C GLU A 562 -1.51 -11.50 -7.09
N VAL A 563 -0.19 -11.73 -6.97
CA VAL A 563 0.61 -12.28 -8.07
C VAL A 563 0.66 -13.80 -8.10
N ILE A 564 0.63 -14.47 -6.95
CA ILE A 564 0.81 -15.93 -6.90
C ILE A 564 -0.24 -16.70 -7.71
N GLU A 565 -1.45 -16.14 -7.91
CA GLU A 565 -2.53 -16.76 -8.71
C GLU A 565 -2.19 -16.82 -10.20
N TYR A 566 -1.27 -16.00 -10.69
CA TYR A 566 -0.90 -15.87 -12.10
C TYR A 566 0.44 -16.51 -12.43
N LEU A 567 1.16 -17.06 -11.43
CA LEU A 567 2.49 -17.59 -11.63
C LEU A 567 2.47 -19.10 -11.83
N PRO A 568 3.27 -19.62 -12.77
CA PRO A 568 3.53 -21.06 -12.86
C PRO A 568 4.41 -21.51 -11.69
N ASP A 569 4.46 -22.84 -11.47
CA ASP A 569 5.41 -23.44 -10.53
C ASP A 569 6.85 -23.21 -11.01
N GLU A 570 7.46 -22.17 -10.50
CA GLU A 570 8.84 -21.74 -10.79
C GLU A 570 9.60 -21.41 -9.50
N PRO A 571 10.93 -21.31 -9.52
CA PRO A 571 11.73 -20.99 -8.33
C PRO A 571 11.32 -19.68 -7.63
N SER A 572 10.91 -18.65 -8.37
CA SER A 572 10.43 -17.40 -7.83
C SER A 572 9.16 -17.57 -6.99
N LEU A 573 8.24 -18.43 -7.41
CA LEU A 573 7.03 -18.74 -6.66
C LEU A 573 7.35 -19.40 -5.31
N SER A 574 8.35 -20.30 -5.27
CA SER A 574 8.81 -20.88 -4.01
C SER A 574 9.35 -19.82 -3.04
N ARG A 575 10.13 -18.85 -3.54
CA ARG A 575 10.64 -17.74 -2.73
C ARG A 575 9.52 -16.84 -2.20
N LEU A 576 8.52 -16.55 -3.05
CA LEU A 576 7.34 -15.77 -2.63
C LEU A 576 6.57 -16.46 -1.51
N TYR A 577 6.35 -17.78 -1.60
CA TYR A 577 5.69 -18.52 -0.53
C TYR A 577 6.52 -18.54 0.75
N ASN A 578 7.85 -18.57 0.67
CA ASN A 578 8.68 -18.44 1.87
C ASN A 578 8.49 -17.07 2.54
N ILE A 579 8.56 -15.97 1.76
CA ILE A 579 8.35 -14.61 2.27
C ILE A 579 6.93 -14.46 2.82
N LEU A 580 5.91 -15.01 2.15
CA LEU A 580 4.53 -14.98 2.63
C LEU A 580 4.37 -15.72 3.95
N GLY A 581 5.03 -16.87 4.10
CA GLY A 581 5.05 -17.64 5.35
C GLY A 581 5.69 -16.85 6.49
N ASP A 582 6.83 -16.19 6.24
CA ASP A 582 7.49 -15.33 7.21
C ASP A 582 6.58 -14.14 7.63
N VAL A 583 5.93 -13.49 6.66
CA VAL A 583 4.98 -12.40 6.91
C VAL A 583 3.78 -12.88 7.74
N CYS A 584 3.19 -14.03 7.38
CA CYS A 584 2.06 -14.60 8.12
C CYS A 584 2.46 -14.97 9.56
N TRP A 585 3.65 -15.54 9.76
CA TRP A 585 4.19 -15.82 11.09
C TRP A 585 4.35 -14.53 11.91
N LEU A 586 4.89 -13.47 11.31
CA LEU A 586 5.05 -12.17 11.96
C LEU A 586 3.71 -11.52 12.33
N ILE A 587 2.66 -11.72 11.55
CA ILE A 587 1.30 -11.21 11.85
C ILE A 587 0.60 -12.06 12.94
N GLY A 588 1.08 -13.30 13.16
CA GLY A 588 0.49 -14.27 14.10
C GLY A 588 -0.50 -15.26 13.45
N ASP A 589 -0.61 -15.26 12.12
CA ASP A 589 -1.40 -16.22 11.35
C ASP A 589 -0.56 -17.50 11.09
N ILE A 590 -0.37 -18.28 12.16
CA ILE A 590 0.54 -19.44 12.15
C ILE A 590 0.05 -20.53 11.18
N SER A 591 -1.26 -20.72 11.06
CA SER A 591 -1.84 -21.69 10.14
C SER A 591 -1.51 -21.37 8.69
N GLN A 592 -1.69 -20.11 8.26
CA GLN A 592 -1.34 -19.67 6.91
C GLN A 592 0.19 -19.68 6.70
N ALA A 593 0.99 -19.41 7.74
CA ALA A 593 2.44 -19.51 7.68
C ALA A 593 2.88 -20.95 7.35
N ILE A 594 2.35 -21.95 8.07
CA ILE A 594 2.64 -23.36 7.80
C ILE A 594 2.26 -23.76 6.37
N ASP A 595 1.08 -23.38 5.91
CA ASP A 595 0.61 -23.70 4.56
C ASP A 595 1.49 -23.06 3.48
N SER A 596 1.91 -21.80 3.69
CA SER A 596 2.83 -21.10 2.79
C SER A 596 4.20 -21.78 2.74
N HIS A 597 4.79 -22.13 3.89
CA HIS A 597 6.07 -22.82 3.93
C HIS A 597 5.99 -24.23 3.34
N LYS A 598 4.87 -24.97 3.48
CA LYS A 598 4.65 -26.27 2.81
C LYS A 598 4.56 -26.13 1.28
N ARG A 599 3.91 -25.06 0.79
CA ARG A 599 3.89 -24.75 -0.66
C ARG A 599 5.27 -24.38 -1.17
N CYS A 600 6.01 -23.55 -0.43
CA CYS A 600 7.41 -23.28 -0.71
C CYS A 600 8.20 -24.55 -0.83
N GLN A 601 8.12 -25.45 0.15
CA GLN A 601 8.82 -26.74 0.20
C GLN A 601 8.49 -27.62 -1.01
N THR A 602 7.21 -27.76 -1.35
CA THR A 602 6.76 -28.58 -2.48
C THR A 602 7.40 -28.14 -3.79
N ILE A 603 7.41 -26.83 -4.05
CA ILE A 603 8.00 -26.26 -5.25
C ILE A 603 9.54 -26.34 -5.17
N ALA A 604 10.13 -26.05 -4.03
CA ALA A 604 11.58 -26.12 -3.83
C ALA A 604 12.14 -27.53 -4.09
N ILE A 605 11.44 -28.58 -3.64
CA ILE A 605 11.81 -29.98 -3.92
C ILE A 605 11.72 -30.26 -5.42
N LYS A 606 10.66 -29.81 -6.10
CA LYS A 606 10.49 -30.00 -7.55
C LYS A 606 11.67 -29.44 -8.37
N PHE A 607 12.23 -28.31 -7.92
CA PHE A 607 13.32 -27.61 -8.60
C PHE A 607 14.69 -27.82 -7.95
N ASN A 608 14.80 -28.70 -6.94
CA ASN A 608 16.04 -29.01 -6.19
C ASN A 608 16.72 -27.74 -5.60
N LEU A 609 15.93 -26.86 -4.98
CA LEU A 609 16.41 -25.60 -4.38
C LEU A 609 16.80 -25.83 -2.91
N LEU A 610 18.00 -26.34 -2.65
CA LEU A 610 18.44 -26.79 -1.34
C LEU A 610 18.24 -25.75 -0.22
N SER A 611 18.56 -24.46 -0.45
CA SER A 611 18.34 -23.40 0.55
C SER A 611 16.88 -23.27 0.95
N LEU A 612 15.96 -23.31 -0.04
CA LEU A 612 14.53 -23.17 0.21
C LEU A 612 13.92 -24.45 0.82
N ILE A 613 14.48 -25.62 0.51
CA ILE A 613 14.10 -26.87 1.17
C ILE A 613 14.50 -26.81 2.64
N ALA A 614 15.74 -26.44 2.94
CA ALA A 614 16.24 -26.32 4.31
C ALA A 614 15.46 -25.30 5.13
N VAL A 615 15.29 -24.05 4.62
CA VAL A 615 14.57 -23.00 5.34
C VAL A 615 13.09 -23.36 5.54
N SER A 616 12.45 -24.05 4.59
CA SER A 616 11.06 -24.47 4.76
C SER A 616 10.88 -25.47 5.90
N PHE A 617 11.77 -26.45 6.01
CA PHE A 617 11.77 -27.37 7.17
C PHE A 617 12.00 -26.61 8.47
N PHE A 618 12.95 -25.67 8.50
CA PHE A 618 13.25 -24.85 9.66
C PHE A 618 12.04 -24.02 10.11
N ASN A 619 11.43 -23.28 9.18
CA ASN A 619 10.30 -22.39 9.47
C ASN A 619 9.02 -23.16 9.85
N ILE A 620 8.73 -24.31 9.20
CA ILE A 620 7.63 -25.19 9.63
C ILE A 620 7.88 -25.68 11.05
N GLY A 621 9.11 -26.08 11.37
CA GLY A 621 9.48 -26.51 12.73
C GLY A 621 9.27 -25.40 13.77
N LEU A 622 9.60 -24.12 13.46
CA LEU A 622 9.34 -22.98 14.34
C LEU A 622 7.83 -22.77 14.56
N CYS A 623 7.03 -22.77 13.49
CA CYS A 623 5.58 -22.66 13.59
C CYS A 623 4.97 -23.78 14.43
N GLN A 624 5.50 -25.00 14.33
CA GLN A 624 5.05 -26.15 15.13
C GLN A 624 5.42 -26.03 16.60
N ILE A 625 6.51 -25.37 16.96
CA ILE A 625 6.82 -25.01 18.36
C ILE A 625 5.73 -24.09 18.91
N GLU A 626 5.29 -23.09 18.15
CA GLU A 626 4.22 -22.17 18.59
C GLU A 626 2.89 -22.91 18.85
N PHE A 627 2.61 -23.99 18.10
CA PHE A 627 1.45 -24.86 18.31
C PHE A 627 1.68 -25.98 19.30
N TRP A 628 2.88 -26.08 19.90
CA TRP A 628 3.31 -27.16 20.78
C TRP A 628 3.23 -28.56 20.14
N GLU A 629 3.50 -28.63 18.83
CA GLU A 629 3.59 -29.86 18.05
C GLU A 629 5.03 -30.40 18.06
N ILE A 630 5.44 -30.92 19.23
CA ILE A 630 6.84 -31.20 19.56
C ILE A 630 7.46 -32.23 18.62
N GLU A 631 6.82 -33.41 18.42
CA GLU A 631 7.37 -34.48 17.58
C GLU A 631 7.45 -34.09 16.10
N PRO A 632 6.43 -33.48 15.50
CA PRO A 632 6.54 -32.92 14.16
C PRO A 632 7.66 -31.88 14.00
N ALA A 633 7.83 -30.99 14.99
CA ALA A 633 8.89 -29.99 14.99
C ALA A 633 10.28 -30.66 15.01
N VAL A 634 10.50 -31.67 15.87
CA VAL A 634 11.74 -32.45 15.89
C VAL A 634 12.05 -33.04 14.51
N ALA A 635 11.07 -33.71 13.89
CA ALA A 635 11.25 -34.32 12.56
C ALA A 635 11.61 -33.29 11.47
N ASN A 636 11.04 -32.09 11.54
CA ASN A 636 11.36 -31.02 10.56
C ASN A 636 12.76 -30.46 10.80
N PHE A 637 13.20 -30.23 12.02
CA PHE A 637 14.56 -29.77 12.30
C PHE A 637 15.61 -30.83 11.94
N GLU A 638 15.35 -32.12 12.18
CA GLU A 638 16.24 -33.21 11.75
C GLU A 638 16.40 -33.22 10.22
N LYS A 639 15.31 -33.10 9.46
CA LYS A 639 15.35 -32.98 7.98
C LYS A 639 16.07 -31.70 7.53
N CYS A 640 15.90 -30.58 8.25
CA CYS A 640 16.63 -29.36 7.98
C CYS A 640 18.14 -29.60 8.09
N ILE A 641 18.62 -30.30 9.13
CA ILE A 641 20.03 -30.64 9.31
C ILE A 641 20.48 -31.54 8.16
N GLU A 642 19.75 -32.64 7.85
CA GLU A 642 20.07 -33.53 6.75
C GLU A 642 20.24 -32.81 5.42
N THR A 643 19.49 -31.72 5.22
CA THR A 643 19.48 -30.94 3.96
C THR A 643 20.61 -29.90 3.92
N SER A 644 21.00 -29.31 5.06
CA SER A 644 21.83 -28.13 5.08
C SER A 644 23.21 -28.32 5.70
N GLU A 645 23.44 -29.35 6.53
CA GLU A 645 24.73 -29.58 7.18
C GLU A 645 25.85 -29.84 6.15
N GLY A 646 26.96 -29.13 6.31
CA GLY A 646 28.12 -29.26 5.39
C GLY A 646 27.91 -28.60 4.03
N THR A 647 26.84 -27.80 3.83
CA THR A 647 26.60 -27.00 2.63
C THR A 647 26.84 -25.51 2.92
N ASP A 648 26.72 -24.65 1.90
CA ASP A 648 26.75 -23.19 2.06
C ASP A 648 25.59 -22.67 2.95
N TYR A 649 24.63 -23.52 3.30
CA TYR A 649 23.44 -23.24 4.10
C TYR A 649 23.50 -23.83 5.52
N ASP A 650 24.69 -24.18 6.01
CA ASP A 650 24.95 -24.81 7.30
C ASP A 650 24.43 -24.03 8.51
N TYR A 651 24.19 -22.72 8.34
CA TYR A 651 23.56 -21.89 9.35
C TYR A 651 22.11 -22.32 9.69
N TYR A 652 21.36 -22.98 8.78
CA TYR A 652 20.06 -23.57 9.11
C TYR A 652 20.20 -24.83 9.97
N ALA A 653 21.22 -25.64 9.74
CA ALA A 653 21.55 -26.77 10.63
C ALA A 653 21.90 -26.26 12.03
N THR A 654 22.71 -25.22 12.12
CA THR A 654 23.03 -24.56 13.40
C THR A 654 21.77 -24.06 14.13
N GLY A 655 20.85 -23.41 13.38
CA GLY A 655 19.53 -23.01 13.89
C GLY A 655 18.73 -24.18 14.43
N SER A 656 18.71 -25.29 13.69
CA SER A 656 18.02 -26.53 14.08
C SER A 656 18.61 -27.18 15.34
N TYR A 657 19.91 -27.12 15.57
CA TYR A 657 20.54 -27.68 16.76
C TYR A 657 20.08 -27.02 18.07
N TYR A 658 19.94 -25.69 18.14
CA TYR A 658 19.44 -25.06 19.36
C TYR A 658 17.95 -25.32 19.58
N CYS A 659 17.14 -25.40 18.50
CA CYS A 659 15.74 -25.80 18.59
C CYS A 659 15.61 -27.26 19.09
N LEU A 660 16.39 -28.20 18.53
CA LEU A 660 16.41 -29.61 18.94
C LEU A 660 16.91 -29.80 20.36
N SER A 661 17.88 -28.99 20.80
CA SER A 661 18.32 -28.98 22.18
C SER A 661 17.15 -28.70 23.12
N PHE A 662 16.36 -27.67 22.84
CA PHE A 662 15.16 -27.33 23.61
C PHE A 662 14.11 -28.43 23.54
N LEU A 663 13.73 -28.89 22.34
CA LEU A 663 12.68 -29.90 22.17
C LEU A 663 13.02 -31.23 22.85
N ASN A 664 14.28 -31.69 22.77
CA ASN A 664 14.72 -32.90 23.46
C ASN A 664 14.73 -32.70 25.00
N SER A 665 14.93 -31.48 25.50
CA SER A 665 14.83 -31.21 26.95
C SER A 665 13.37 -31.32 27.42
N VAL A 666 12.40 -30.85 26.60
CA VAL A 666 10.95 -31.01 26.87
C VAL A 666 10.52 -32.48 26.87
N LEU A 667 11.04 -33.26 25.91
CA LEU A 667 10.77 -34.70 25.80
C LEU A 667 11.49 -35.55 26.85
N GLY A 668 12.35 -34.96 27.68
CA GLY A 668 13.10 -35.66 28.73
C GLY A 668 14.35 -36.42 28.26
N PHE A 669 14.74 -36.23 27.00
CA PHE A 669 15.96 -36.86 26.41
C PHE A 669 17.22 -36.07 26.76
N LYS A 670 17.58 -36.01 28.06
CA LYS A 670 18.66 -35.16 28.62
C LYS A 670 19.98 -35.25 27.84
N ASN A 671 20.42 -36.49 27.49
CA ASN A 671 21.70 -36.68 26.80
C ASN A 671 21.69 -36.11 25.37
N LYS A 672 20.63 -36.35 24.62
CA LYS A 672 20.47 -35.76 23.27
C LYS A 672 20.38 -34.21 23.33
N SER A 673 19.67 -33.69 24.31
CA SER A 673 19.54 -32.26 24.54
C SER A 673 20.92 -31.60 24.80
N ILE A 674 21.73 -32.20 25.65
CA ILE A 674 23.09 -31.71 25.96
C ILE A 674 24.02 -31.85 24.74
N ASP A 675 23.92 -32.93 23.98
CA ASP A 675 24.70 -33.11 22.75
C ASP A 675 24.42 -31.98 21.74
N PHE A 676 23.16 -31.72 21.44
CA PHE A 676 22.76 -30.64 20.57
C PHE A 676 23.20 -29.26 21.10
N ALA A 677 23.01 -28.99 22.41
CA ALA A 677 23.47 -27.74 23.03
C ALA A 677 24.97 -27.52 22.86
N SER A 678 25.77 -28.60 22.95
CA SER A 678 27.24 -28.53 22.84
C SER A 678 27.71 -28.14 21.45
N LYS A 679 26.95 -28.46 20.39
CA LYS A 679 27.24 -28.10 18.99
C LYS A 679 27.10 -26.61 18.73
N VAL A 680 26.25 -25.93 19.51
CA VAL A 680 25.93 -24.50 19.33
C VAL A 680 26.34 -23.65 20.53
N ASP A 681 27.29 -24.12 21.34
CA ASP A 681 27.81 -23.38 22.49
C ASP A 681 28.42 -22.05 22.02
N PRO A 682 27.89 -20.89 22.47
CA PRO A 682 28.34 -19.56 22.04
C PRO A 682 29.81 -19.29 22.40
N GLU A 683 30.35 -19.91 23.44
CA GLU A 683 31.74 -19.76 23.90
C GLU A 683 32.73 -20.48 22.98
N LYS A 684 32.28 -21.56 22.32
CA LYS A 684 33.12 -22.39 21.43
C LYS A 684 32.97 -22.05 19.97
N ASN A 685 31.77 -21.62 19.58
CA ASN A 685 31.41 -21.31 18.21
C ASN A 685 30.80 -19.88 18.11
N PRO A 686 31.63 -18.82 18.06
CA PRO A 686 31.12 -17.50 17.78
C PRO A 686 30.52 -17.51 16.38
N LEU A 687 29.18 -17.34 16.26
CA LEU A 687 28.50 -17.27 14.98
C LEU A 687 28.61 -15.88 14.38
N ASP A 688 28.98 -15.84 13.11
CA ASP A 688 29.03 -14.64 12.28
C ASP A 688 27.71 -14.47 11.47
N HIS A 689 26.60 -14.97 12.01
CA HIS A 689 25.31 -14.98 11.32
C HIS A 689 24.33 -13.97 11.91
N SER A 690 23.25 -13.70 11.19
CA SER A 690 22.30 -12.61 11.41
C SER A 690 22.00 -12.31 12.88
N LYS A 691 21.79 -11.04 13.22
CA LYS A 691 21.40 -10.60 14.58
C LYS A 691 20.17 -11.35 15.11
N TRP A 692 19.25 -11.73 14.20
CA TRP A 692 18.06 -12.53 14.54
C TRP A 692 18.46 -13.88 15.15
N ALA A 693 19.31 -14.65 14.46
CA ALA A 693 19.75 -15.97 14.93
C ALA A 693 20.47 -15.92 16.27
N MET A 694 21.23 -14.88 16.54
CA MET A 694 21.94 -14.70 17.81
C MET A 694 20.99 -14.58 19.01
N GLY A 695 19.95 -13.77 18.92
CA GLY A 695 18.98 -13.60 20.00
C GLY A 695 18.26 -14.90 20.35
N TYR A 696 17.73 -15.58 19.35
CA TYR A 696 16.99 -16.83 19.55
C TYR A 696 17.88 -18.00 20.01
N ARG A 697 19.14 -18.06 19.60
CA ARG A 697 20.08 -19.04 20.10
C ARG A 697 20.18 -19.02 21.62
N TRP A 698 20.41 -17.86 22.22
CA TRP A 698 20.49 -17.73 23.67
C TRP A 698 19.15 -18.04 24.35
N LEU A 699 18.03 -17.63 23.77
CA LEU A 699 16.70 -17.95 24.31
C LEU A 699 16.44 -19.46 24.36
N PHE A 700 16.70 -20.17 23.25
CA PHE A 700 16.48 -21.63 23.19
C PHE A 700 17.44 -22.37 24.13
N LEU A 701 18.72 -21.96 24.21
CA LEU A 701 19.68 -22.52 25.17
C LEU A 701 19.26 -22.21 26.63
N GLY A 702 18.74 -21.02 26.91
CA GLY A 702 18.18 -20.66 28.19
C GLY A 702 17.05 -21.58 28.62
N LYS A 703 16.05 -21.79 27.72
CA LYS A 703 14.96 -22.75 27.90
C LYS A 703 15.48 -24.19 28.11
N THR A 704 16.46 -24.61 27.32
CA THR A 704 17.10 -25.93 27.40
C THR A 704 17.69 -26.17 28.79
N TYR A 705 18.56 -25.25 29.24
CA TYR A 705 19.23 -25.43 30.53
C TYR A 705 18.27 -25.32 31.73
N LEU A 706 17.19 -24.54 31.60
CA LEU A 706 16.14 -24.50 32.62
C LEU A 706 15.45 -25.86 32.75
N ASN A 707 15.07 -26.52 31.64
CA ASN A 707 14.44 -27.83 31.63
C ASN A 707 15.41 -28.93 32.09
N LEU A 708 16.71 -28.72 32.03
CA LEU A 708 17.74 -29.63 32.50
C LEU A 708 18.15 -29.35 33.96
N ASP A 709 17.43 -28.50 34.68
CA ASP A 709 17.68 -28.07 36.07
C ASP A 709 19.05 -27.37 36.25
N ASN A 710 19.68 -26.88 35.16
CA ASN A 710 20.92 -26.15 35.23
C ASN A 710 20.67 -24.63 35.26
N ILE A 711 20.24 -24.19 36.45
CA ILE A 711 19.78 -22.80 36.65
C ILE A 711 20.87 -21.77 36.40
N GLU A 712 22.13 -22.08 36.71
CA GLU A 712 23.26 -21.15 36.50
C GLU A 712 23.52 -20.88 35.03
N LYS A 713 23.61 -21.94 34.20
CA LYS A 713 23.76 -21.79 32.75
C LYS A 713 22.56 -21.15 32.12
N SER A 714 21.34 -21.52 32.54
CA SER A 714 20.10 -20.92 32.07
C SER A 714 20.09 -19.40 32.30
N SER A 715 20.40 -18.95 33.53
CA SER A 715 20.50 -17.52 33.84
C SER A 715 21.49 -16.81 32.95
N LYS A 716 22.70 -17.36 32.77
CA LYS A 716 23.73 -16.78 31.89
C LYS A 716 23.24 -16.62 30.44
N MET A 717 22.50 -17.60 29.89
CA MET A 717 21.97 -17.52 28.54
C MET A 717 20.89 -16.43 28.41
N TYR A 718 19.96 -16.34 29.36
CA TYR A 718 18.95 -15.29 29.33
C TYR A 718 19.54 -13.89 29.58
N ASP A 719 20.53 -13.75 30.45
CA ASP A 719 21.25 -12.49 30.67
C ASP A 719 21.98 -12.02 29.38
N ASN A 720 22.60 -12.95 28.64
CA ASN A 720 23.21 -12.67 27.35
C ASN A 720 22.15 -12.27 26.29
N ALA A 721 20.99 -12.97 26.26
CA ALA A 721 19.90 -12.63 25.38
C ALA A 721 19.35 -11.23 25.68
N LEU A 722 19.18 -10.89 26.96
CA LEU A 722 18.68 -9.59 27.42
C LEU A 722 19.65 -8.46 27.05
N THR A 723 20.94 -8.65 27.30
CA THR A 723 21.98 -7.66 26.96
C THR A 723 21.99 -7.40 25.44
N PHE A 724 22.06 -8.47 24.65
CA PHE A 724 22.01 -8.38 23.19
C PHE A 724 20.74 -7.68 22.68
N ALA A 725 19.58 -8.05 23.25
CA ALA A 725 18.31 -7.50 22.82
C ALA A 725 18.22 -5.99 23.08
N ARG A 726 18.70 -5.52 24.22
CA ARG A 726 18.76 -4.09 24.57
C ARG A 726 19.73 -3.31 23.67
N GLU A 727 20.89 -3.87 23.39
CA GLU A 727 21.89 -3.26 22.50
C GLU A 727 21.41 -3.21 21.04
N SER A 728 20.67 -4.21 20.59
CA SER A 728 20.17 -4.33 19.22
C SER A 728 18.75 -3.80 19.02
N HIS A 729 18.09 -3.31 20.09
CA HIS A 729 16.69 -2.89 20.13
C HIS A 729 15.70 -3.98 19.70
N TYR A 730 16.00 -5.25 20.05
CA TYR A 730 15.19 -6.39 19.66
C TYR A 730 14.16 -6.75 20.74
N GLN A 731 13.05 -6.01 20.79
CA GLN A 731 12.06 -6.03 21.85
C GLN A 731 11.45 -7.43 22.11
N GLN A 732 11.21 -8.23 21.08
CA GLN A 732 10.65 -9.58 21.25
C GLN A 732 11.62 -10.52 22.00
N VAL A 733 12.91 -10.47 21.67
CA VAL A 733 13.95 -11.23 22.38
C VAL A 733 14.12 -10.73 23.81
N GLU A 734 14.06 -9.41 24.04
CA GLU A 734 14.11 -8.79 25.36
C GLU A 734 13.00 -9.33 26.27
N ALA A 735 11.74 -9.30 25.78
CA ALA A 735 10.59 -9.78 26.55
C ALA A 735 10.68 -11.28 26.88
N ASN A 736 11.09 -12.09 25.90
CA ASN A 736 11.28 -13.52 26.10
C ASN A 736 12.41 -13.83 27.10
N ALA A 737 13.49 -13.06 27.08
CA ALA A 737 14.59 -13.21 28.06
C ALA A 737 14.12 -12.83 29.47
N LEU A 738 13.36 -11.73 29.61
CA LEU A 738 12.76 -11.33 30.88
C LEU A 738 11.80 -12.42 31.42
N SER A 739 10.94 -13.00 30.57
CA SER A 739 10.04 -14.10 30.96
C SER A 739 10.82 -15.34 31.42
N GLY A 740 11.95 -15.64 30.76
CA GLY A 740 12.86 -16.71 31.19
C GLY A 740 13.51 -16.43 32.56
N LEU A 741 13.99 -15.19 32.77
CA LEU A 741 14.54 -14.77 34.07
C LEU A 741 13.48 -14.75 35.18
N ALA A 742 12.24 -14.38 34.84
CA ALA A 742 11.12 -14.49 35.77
C ALA A 742 10.87 -15.95 36.23
N SER A 743 10.96 -16.89 35.27
CA SER A 743 10.81 -18.33 35.60
C SER A 743 11.94 -18.83 36.50
N ILE A 744 13.17 -18.36 36.30
CA ILE A 744 14.31 -18.65 37.17
C ILE A 744 14.10 -18.06 38.57
N ALA A 745 13.64 -16.82 38.67
CA ALA A 745 13.34 -16.15 39.93
C ALA A 745 12.24 -16.91 40.71
N ARG A 746 11.17 -17.36 40.02
CA ARG A 746 10.13 -18.24 40.60
C ARG A 746 10.74 -19.52 41.18
N PHE A 747 11.63 -20.19 40.42
CA PHE A 747 12.30 -21.40 40.88
C PHE A 747 13.12 -21.15 42.17
N LYS A 748 13.77 -19.96 42.24
CA LYS A 748 14.52 -19.53 43.43
C LYS A 748 13.62 -19.00 44.55
N LYS A 749 12.30 -18.97 44.39
CA LYS A 749 11.30 -18.36 45.27
C LYS A 749 11.48 -16.85 45.51
N ASP A 750 12.16 -16.18 44.61
CA ASP A 750 12.28 -14.71 44.59
C ASP A 750 11.10 -14.16 43.79
N PHE A 751 9.93 -14.15 44.43
CA PHE A 751 8.68 -13.80 43.80
C PHE A 751 8.62 -12.30 43.39
N GLU A 752 9.22 -11.41 44.17
CA GLU A 752 9.28 -9.98 43.85
C GLU A 752 9.97 -9.76 42.50
N LYS A 753 11.16 -10.32 42.35
CA LYS A 753 11.90 -10.26 41.08
C LYS A 753 11.13 -10.94 39.94
N SER A 754 10.50 -12.08 40.20
CA SER A 754 9.71 -12.81 39.20
C SER A 754 8.58 -11.95 38.65
N LEU A 755 7.78 -11.32 39.53
CA LEU A 755 6.66 -10.46 39.15
C LEU A 755 7.14 -9.22 38.38
N SER A 756 8.22 -8.58 38.84
CA SER A 756 8.78 -7.42 38.15
C SER A 756 9.23 -7.76 36.73
N CYS A 757 9.93 -8.91 36.54
CA CYS A 757 10.34 -9.34 35.17
C CYS A 757 9.15 -9.71 34.27
N HIS A 758 8.11 -10.37 34.83
CA HIS A 758 6.89 -10.67 34.07
C HIS A 758 6.15 -9.40 33.66
N ASP A 759 6.04 -8.42 34.53
CA ASP A 759 5.35 -7.16 34.25
C ASP A 759 6.05 -6.40 33.09
N GLU A 760 7.38 -6.30 33.14
CA GLU A 760 8.17 -5.71 32.07
C GLU A 760 8.02 -6.49 30.77
N ALA A 761 8.12 -7.82 30.77
CA ALA A 761 7.96 -8.67 29.59
C ALA A 761 6.56 -8.51 28.96
N ILE A 762 5.49 -8.60 29.76
CA ILE A 762 4.11 -8.47 29.30
C ILE A 762 3.85 -7.07 28.73
N LYS A 763 4.40 -6.03 29.35
CA LYS A 763 4.29 -4.65 28.85
C LYS A 763 4.91 -4.52 27.45
N ILE A 764 6.10 -5.10 27.25
CA ILE A 764 6.77 -5.10 25.94
C ILE A 764 5.94 -5.91 24.92
N LEU A 765 5.52 -7.15 25.28
CA LEU A 765 4.79 -8.03 24.37
C LEU A 765 3.43 -7.47 23.94
N LYS A 766 2.73 -6.82 24.87
CA LYS A 766 1.51 -6.06 24.54
C LYS A 766 1.81 -4.91 23.55
N LYS A 767 2.87 -4.15 23.84
CA LYS A 767 3.27 -3.03 22.99
C LYS A 767 3.56 -3.49 21.56
N ILE A 768 4.28 -4.60 21.38
CA ILE A 768 4.63 -5.12 20.05
C ILE A 768 3.56 -6.02 19.42
N GLY A 769 2.52 -6.42 20.18
CA GLY A 769 1.44 -7.28 19.69
C GLY A 769 1.89 -8.72 19.38
N ALA A 770 2.90 -9.23 20.07
CA ALA A 770 3.41 -10.60 19.91
C ALA A 770 2.52 -11.59 20.69
N ASN A 771 1.33 -11.90 20.18
CA ASN A 771 0.33 -12.71 20.87
C ASN A 771 0.79 -14.11 21.29
N PRO A 772 1.59 -14.89 20.50
CA PRO A 772 2.12 -16.16 20.94
C PRO A 772 3.00 -16.05 22.19
N ASP A 773 3.95 -15.12 22.18
CA ASP A 773 4.83 -14.87 23.32
C ASP A 773 4.08 -14.29 24.52
N LEU A 774 3.04 -13.47 24.27
CA LEU A 774 2.18 -12.91 25.32
C LEU A 774 1.36 -14.01 26.01
N ALA A 775 0.84 -14.97 25.27
CA ALA A 775 0.14 -16.14 25.82
C ALA A 775 1.08 -16.96 26.72
N GLU A 776 2.31 -17.20 26.25
CA GLU A 776 3.34 -17.88 27.05
C GLU A 776 3.70 -17.09 28.31
N ALA A 777 3.86 -15.76 28.21
CA ALA A 777 4.17 -14.92 29.37
C ALA A 777 3.05 -14.91 30.41
N TYR A 778 1.78 -14.89 30.00
CA TYR A 778 0.65 -15.04 30.89
C TYR A 778 0.63 -16.42 31.54
N PHE A 779 0.89 -17.47 30.78
CA PHE A 779 1.01 -18.81 31.31
C PHE A 779 2.09 -18.90 32.40
N GLN A 780 3.28 -18.37 32.15
CA GLN A 780 4.38 -18.38 33.13
C GLN A 780 4.08 -17.52 34.36
N LEU A 781 3.37 -16.39 34.21
CA LEU A 781 2.95 -15.55 35.29
C LEU A 781 1.88 -16.26 36.16
N GLY A 782 0.92 -16.96 35.55
CA GLY A 782 -0.05 -17.79 36.26
C GLY A 782 0.64 -18.86 37.11
N LEU A 783 1.66 -19.54 36.58
CA LEU A 783 2.47 -20.48 37.33
C LEU A 783 3.26 -19.81 38.50
N THR A 784 3.61 -18.54 38.37
CA THR A 784 4.25 -17.78 39.43
C THR A 784 3.25 -17.53 40.57
N TYR A 785 2.02 -17.10 40.26
CA TYR A 785 0.98 -16.93 41.26
C TYR A 785 0.55 -18.24 41.91
N GLN A 786 0.50 -19.35 41.16
CA GLN A 786 0.29 -20.69 41.75
C GLN A 786 1.38 -21.03 42.76
N ALA A 787 2.64 -20.76 42.46
CA ALA A 787 3.77 -21.00 43.38
C ALA A 787 3.73 -20.07 44.62
N MET A 788 3.03 -18.93 44.57
CA MET A 788 2.77 -18.03 45.69
C MET A 788 1.54 -18.43 46.48
N GLY A 789 0.65 -19.28 45.96
CA GLY A 789 -0.63 -19.64 46.56
C GLY A 789 -1.73 -18.59 46.32
N GLU A 790 -1.59 -17.70 45.34
CA GLU A 790 -2.52 -16.62 45.04
C GLU A 790 -3.52 -17.05 43.97
N HIS A 791 -4.51 -17.86 44.35
CA HIS A 791 -5.42 -18.55 43.43
C HIS A 791 -6.26 -17.65 42.53
N ASN A 792 -6.62 -16.44 42.96
CA ASN A 792 -7.41 -15.53 42.13
C ASN A 792 -6.59 -15.03 40.89
N GLN A 793 -5.35 -14.66 41.14
CA GLN A 793 -4.43 -14.21 40.09
C GLN A 793 -3.97 -15.39 39.22
N GLU A 794 -3.77 -16.56 39.82
CA GLU A 794 -3.51 -17.81 39.11
C GLU A 794 -4.57 -18.05 38.04
N GLU A 795 -5.86 -18.06 38.41
CA GLU A 795 -6.97 -18.34 37.49
C GLU A 795 -7.15 -17.20 36.45
N GLU A 796 -6.94 -15.94 36.85
CA GLU A 796 -6.98 -14.81 35.93
C GLU A 796 -5.97 -14.95 34.80
N TYR A 797 -4.69 -15.21 35.10
CA TYR A 797 -3.65 -15.28 34.11
C TYR A 797 -3.65 -16.59 33.31
N LYS A 798 -4.10 -17.70 33.92
CA LYS A 798 -4.40 -18.93 33.20
C LYS A 798 -5.47 -18.69 32.12
N THR A 799 -6.58 -18.02 32.47
CA THR A 799 -7.66 -17.70 31.55
C THR A 799 -7.16 -16.84 30.40
N LYS A 800 -6.39 -15.78 30.66
CA LYS A 800 -5.79 -14.92 29.63
C LYS A 800 -4.87 -15.68 28.67
N ALA A 801 -4.09 -16.63 29.19
CA ALA A 801 -3.25 -17.47 28.33
C ALA A 801 -4.10 -18.39 27.43
N LEU A 802 -5.13 -19.03 28.01
CA LEU A 802 -6.02 -19.91 27.25
C LEU A 802 -6.80 -19.16 26.17
N GLU A 803 -7.33 -17.97 26.45
CA GLU A 803 -8.03 -17.13 25.46
C GLU A 803 -7.16 -16.82 24.26
N LEU A 804 -5.88 -16.50 24.45
CA LEU A 804 -4.95 -16.24 23.34
C LEU A 804 -4.62 -17.51 22.55
N PHE A 805 -4.41 -18.65 23.23
CA PHE A 805 -4.17 -19.92 22.55
C PHE A 805 -5.41 -20.45 21.82
N GLU A 806 -6.62 -20.14 22.29
CA GLU A 806 -7.87 -20.43 21.58
C GLU A 806 -7.98 -19.59 20.31
N GLN A 807 -7.69 -18.29 20.40
CA GLN A 807 -7.66 -17.40 19.22
C GLN A 807 -6.63 -17.84 18.16
N MET A 808 -5.53 -18.46 18.59
CA MET A 808 -4.51 -19.02 17.71
C MET A 808 -4.84 -20.41 17.17
N GLU A 809 -5.96 -21.02 17.60
CA GLU A 809 -6.32 -22.39 17.26
C GLU A 809 -5.23 -23.42 17.66
N ALA A 810 -4.62 -23.27 18.86
CA ALA A 810 -3.50 -24.06 19.34
C ALA A 810 -3.92 -25.10 20.44
N PRO A 811 -4.63 -26.17 20.10
CA PRO A 811 -5.22 -27.08 21.10
C PRO A 811 -4.18 -27.79 21.97
N LYS A 812 -2.99 -28.07 21.48
CA LYS A 812 -1.92 -28.68 22.27
C LYS A 812 -1.30 -27.70 23.29
N GLN A 813 -1.29 -26.40 22.97
CA GLN A 813 -0.93 -25.39 23.99
C GLN A 813 -1.98 -25.33 25.10
N ILE A 814 -3.27 -25.36 24.75
CA ILE A 814 -4.36 -25.40 25.72
C ILE A 814 -4.24 -26.63 26.64
N GLU A 815 -3.97 -27.81 26.08
CA GLU A 815 -3.74 -29.03 26.84
C GLU A 815 -2.52 -28.89 27.77
N ARG A 816 -1.41 -28.33 27.27
CA ARG A 816 -0.18 -28.07 28.04
C ARG A 816 -0.46 -27.17 29.25
N VAL A 817 -1.15 -26.04 29.02
CA VAL A 817 -1.50 -25.11 30.10
C VAL A 817 -2.34 -25.81 31.19
N ASN A 818 -3.44 -26.45 30.79
CA ASN A 818 -4.31 -27.15 31.74
C ASN A 818 -3.55 -28.22 32.57
N LYS A 819 -2.76 -29.04 31.91
CA LYS A 819 -1.96 -30.08 32.59
C LYS A 819 -0.93 -29.49 33.56
N ALA A 820 -0.32 -28.36 33.26
CA ALA A 820 0.66 -27.72 34.14
C ALA A 820 0.00 -27.21 35.43
N PHE A 821 -1.19 -26.62 35.36
CA PHE A 821 -1.92 -26.16 36.53
C PHE A 821 -2.51 -27.32 37.36
N GLU A 822 -2.89 -28.45 36.76
CA GLU A 822 -3.32 -29.65 37.47
C GLU A 822 -2.19 -30.29 38.27
N GLN A 823 -0.95 -30.31 37.73
CA GLN A 823 0.20 -30.93 38.40
C GLN A 823 0.80 -30.09 39.52
N GLY A 824 0.60 -28.78 39.53
CA GLY A 824 1.06 -27.89 40.61
C GLY A 824 0.19 -27.93 41.88
N GLY A 825 -1.00 -28.48 41.79
CA GLY A 825 -1.92 -28.68 42.94
C GLY A 825 -1.68 -29.93 43.75
N MET A 826 -0.67 -30.74 43.45
CA MET A 826 -0.19 -31.85 44.30
C MET A 826 1.16 -31.48 44.90
#